data_8487a098a592a847a9e5cf7998995dab
#
_entry.id   8487a098a592a847a9e5cf7998995dab
#
_cell.length_a   1.000
_cell.length_b   1.000
_cell.length_c   1.000
_cell.angle_alpha   90.00
_cell.angle_beta   90.00
_cell.angle_gamma   90.00
#
_symmetry.space_group_name_H-M   'P 1'
#
loop_
_entity.id
_entity.type
_entity.pdbx_description
1 polymer ?
#
loop_
_entity_poly.entity_id
_entity_poly.type
_entity_poly.pdbx_seq_one_letter_code
_entity_poly.pdbx_strand_id
1 'polypeptide(L)'
;MISRIFQLSILALSLAASAQLTYAQEQPADQAHPPLVGPMARIAAQAVFNRDCAGCHQNVKASADANDARVKAAPSTETLGQLTPEAIYAALTAGVMVEQAQKLSNDEKRMIAEFFGGRALGSADAGDAKNMTNHCTANSAMGDPGAGSSWNGWGNGLSNTRFQDAHDAGLSPGQVSRLKLKWAFAFPAGVEASGQPSVIHGRIFLGDDNSFVYSLDAATGCVYWSFRADAQVRTAVVVGRIKDKGRARNAAYFGDKKANIYAVDAQTGELIWRKNLEPRLLAHITGAPVLYRGRVYAGVAGSEEIVSGDPHYPCCTYRGSLSGLDANTGAVIWKTYTIANEPKPTKKNSLGTQLWAPAGASLWSAPTIDPKRHAVYVTTGNAFTGPAATTSDAIMAFDLATGKVLWTYQALANDASPQGCNGPGPKGEQCPENPGPDWDFANSPILRTLPGGKRVLVAAHKGGLVVAVDPDRGGVLVWKADLAEPKAGAAIQIMWGGAADADNVYYPLKSGGVAALRLTDGNRAWLARLEPSAANPGPGGRARRGEDAAVTAISGVIFSGGWDGVLHALSTADGHSLWEYDTAHQFATVNGVAGKGGSLGAPGPVVVDGKLYVGSGYVGTGNGMPGNVLLAFAPE
;
A
#
# COMPACT_ATOMS: atom_id res chain seq x y z
N MET A 1 46.63 -41.36 72.21
CA MET A 1 46.66 -41.64 70.77
C MET A 1 45.27 -42.11 70.44
N ILE A 2 44.75 -41.67 69.32
CA ILE A 2 43.39 -41.95 68.80
C ILE A 2 42.30 -41.10 69.51
N SER A 3 42.08 -39.91 69.04
CA SER A 3 40.77 -39.25 69.06
C SER A 3 40.89 -37.89 68.40
N ARG A 4 40.60 -37.77 67.10
CA ARG A 4 40.26 -36.50 66.38
C ARG A 4 40.13 -36.81 64.87
N ILE A 5 39.09 -37.51 64.46
CA ILE A 5 38.57 -37.53 63.09
C ILE A 5 37.10 -37.91 63.22
N PHE A 6 36.24 -36.93 63.53
CA PHE A 6 34.77 -37.05 63.33
C PHE A 6 34.08 -35.71 63.62
N GLN A 7 34.45 -34.67 62.90
CA GLN A 7 33.65 -33.42 62.90
C GLN A 7 33.99 -32.54 61.68
N LEU A 8 33.85 -33.05 60.47
CA LEU A 8 34.01 -32.24 59.24
C LEU A 8 33.18 -32.81 58.06
N SER A 9 31.98 -33.35 58.32
CA SER A 9 31.14 -33.92 57.24
C SER A 9 29.66 -33.50 57.30
N ILE A 10 29.28 -32.42 58.02
CA ILE A 10 27.89 -31.93 58.09
C ILE A 10 27.75 -30.48 57.67
N LEU A 11 28.76 -29.83 57.06
CA LEU A 11 28.64 -28.46 56.57
C LEU A 11 28.80 -28.30 55.05
N ALA A 12 28.71 -29.40 54.29
CA ALA A 12 28.85 -29.39 52.82
C ALA A 12 27.56 -29.76 52.05
N LEU A 13 26.42 -29.93 52.76
CA LEU A 13 25.15 -30.31 52.08
C LEU A 13 24.04 -29.25 52.18
N SER A 14 24.31 -28.04 52.68
CA SER A 14 23.32 -26.94 52.74
C SER A 14 23.64 -25.75 51.84
N LEU A 15 24.60 -25.87 50.93
CA LEU A 15 24.97 -24.82 49.93
C LEU A 15 24.78 -25.23 48.48
N ALA A 16 24.16 -26.39 48.22
CA ALA A 16 23.90 -26.87 46.86
C ALA A 16 22.42 -26.77 46.42
N ALA A 17 21.55 -26.17 47.25
CA ALA A 17 20.11 -26.06 46.93
C ALA A 17 19.62 -24.61 46.65
N SER A 18 20.52 -23.62 46.56
CA SER A 18 20.15 -22.21 46.29
C SER A 18 20.83 -21.60 45.03
N ALA A 19 21.41 -22.43 44.17
CA ALA A 19 22.09 -21.96 42.96
C ALA A 19 21.45 -22.48 41.66
N GLN A 20 20.16 -22.83 41.65
CA GLN A 20 19.44 -23.23 40.44
C GLN A 20 18.18 -22.39 40.15
N LEU A 21 18.13 -21.17 40.61
CA LEU A 21 17.03 -20.24 40.32
C LEU A 21 17.54 -18.85 39.89
N THR A 22 18.55 -18.77 39.03
CA THR A 22 18.90 -17.53 38.35
C THR A 22 19.72 -17.85 37.10
N TYR A 23 19.07 -18.46 36.10
CA TYR A 23 19.49 -18.36 34.70
C TYR A 23 18.24 -18.33 33.82
N ALA A 24 17.34 -17.41 34.09
CA ALA A 24 16.69 -16.68 33.03
C ALA A 24 17.73 -15.63 32.62
N GLN A 25 18.67 -16.01 31.75
CA GLN A 25 19.42 -15.01 31.01
C GLN A 25 18.40 -14.15 30.30
N GLU A 26 18.30 -12.89 30.71
CA GLU A 26 17.90 -11.81 29.82
C GLU A 26 18.79 -11.98 28.58
N GLN A 27 18.23 -12.54 27.51
CA GLN A 27 18.82 -12.40 26.21
C GLN A 27 18.90 -10.89 25.98
N PRO A 28 20.06 -10.37 25.54
CA PRO A 28 20.17 -8.96 25.21
C PRO A 28 19.04 -8.63 24.24
N ALA A 29 18.40 -7.47 24.46
CA ALA A 29 17.33 -6.94 23.61
C ALA A 29 17.78 -7.13 22.17
N ASP A 30 17.13 -8.07 21.49
CA ASP A 30 17.53 -8.64 20.23
C ASP A 30 17.68 -7.49 19.23
N GLN A 31 18.78 -7.51 18.52
CA GLN A 31 18.98 -6.60 17.39
C GLN A 31 17.70 -6.68 16.57
N ALA A 32 16.99 -5.56 16.47
CA ALA A 32 15.72 -5.48 15.79
C ALA A 32 15.93 -6.01 14.35
N HIS A 33 15.58 -7.27 14.14
CA HIS A 33 15.54 -7.80 12.79
C HIS A 33 14.57 -6.96 11.99
N PRO A 34 14.94 -6.49 10.79
CA PRO A 34 14.03 -5.71 9.99
C PRO A 34 12.72 -6.49 9.83
N PRO A 35 11.56 -5.83 9.93
CA PRO A 35 10.28 -6.50 9.76
C PRO A 35 10.26 -7.19 8.39
N LEU A 36 9.63 -8.36 8.34
CA LEU A 36 9.44 -9.09 7.08
C LEU A 36 8.35 -8.38 6.28
N VAL A 37 8.75 -7.37 5.50
CA VAL A 37 7.86 -6.55 4.69
C VAL A 37 7.92 -6.92 3.21
N GLY A 38 6.82 -6.66 2.52
CA GLY A 38 6.69 -6.87 1.08
C GLY A 38 6.00 -8.18 0.69
N PRO A 39 5.66 -8.32 -0.60
CA PRO A 39 4.92 -9.48 -1.12
C PRO A 39 5.63 -10.82 -0.88
N MET A 40 6.97 -10.86 -1.02
CA MET A 40 7.76 -12.09 -0.87
C MET A 40 7.73 -12.63 0.56
N ALA A 41 7.78 -11.76 1.57
CA ALA A 41 7.65 -12.19 2.96
C ALA A 41 6.25 -12.76 3.26
N ARG A 42 5.21 -12.16 2.68
CA ARG A 42 3.84 -12.67 2.79
C ARG A 42 3.66 -14.02 2.11
N ILE A 43 4.28 -14.22 0.93
CA ILE A 43 4.29 -15.52 0.24
C ILE A 43 4.96 -16.58 1.11
N ALA A 44 6.14 -16.28 1.68
CA ALA A 44 6.87 -17.20 2.54
C ALA A 44 6.06 -17.58 3.79
N ALA A 45 5.48 -16.57 4.48
CA ALA A 45 4.63 -16.79 5.64
C ALA A 45 3.40 -17.65 5.30
N GLN A 46 2.74 -17.37 4.19
CA GLN A 46 1.57 -18.14 3.74
C GLN A 46 1.96 -19.57 3.37
N ALA A 47 3.09 -19.79 2.71
CA ALA A 47 3.56 -21.12 2.36
C ALA A 47 3.85 -21.96 3.62
N VAL A 48 4.50 -21.37 4.63
CA VAL A 48 4.72 -22.03 5.93
C VAL A 48 3.38 -22.36 6.61
N PHE A 49 2.47 -21.41 6.64
CA PHE A 49 1.13 -21.60 7.23
C PHE A 49 0.36 -22.71 6.51
N ASN A 50 0.34 -22.72 5.19
CA ASN A 50 -0.36 -23.74 4.40
C ASN A 50 0.22 -25.13 4.63
N ARG A 51 1.55 -25.25 4.72
CA ARG A 51 2.25 -26.51 4.95
C ARG A 51 1.94 -27.11 6.33
N ASP A 52 1.94 -26.29 7.40
CA ASP A 52 2.00 -26.77 8.77
C ASP A 52 0.75 -26.45 9.62
N CYS A 53 -0.07 -25.49 9.23
CA CYS A 53 -1.14 -24.94 10.08
C CYS A 53 -2.54 -25.01 9.45
N ALA A 54 -2.63 -24.86 8.13
CA ALA A 54 -3.91 -24.74 7.43
C ALA A 54 -4.82 -25.96 7.60
N GLY A 55 -4.25 -27.15 7.84
CA GLY A 55 -5.03 -28.36 8.10
C GLY A 55 -6.03 -28.24 9.27
N CYS A 56 -5.71 -27.41 10.27
CA CYS A 56 -6.59 -27.14 11.42
C CYS A 56 -7.25 -25.76 11.35
N HIS A 57 -6.56 -24.75 10.84
CA HIS A 57 -6.99 -23.34 10.86
C HIS A 57 -7.72 -22.90 9.58
N GLN A 58 -8.16 -23.81 8.73
CA GLN A 58 -8.95 -23.47 7.56
C GLN A 58 -10.39 -23.09 7.92
N ASN A 59 -11.04 -22.35 7.03
CA ASN A 59 -12.47 -22.07 7.16
C ASN A 59 -13.27 -23.38 7.07
N VAL A 60 -13.88 -23.78 8.17
CA VAL A 60 -14.48 -25.12 8.43
C VAL A 60 -15.51 -25.58 7.37
N LYS A 61 -16.03 -24.68 6.55
CA LYS A 61 -17.01 -25.01 5.49
C LYS A 61 -16.45 -25.78 4.30
N ALA A 62 -15.12 -25.92 4.19
CA ALA A 62 -14.48 -26.51 3.02
C ALA A 62 -13.67 -27.80 3.30
N SER A 63 -13.47 -28.23 4.56
CA SER A 63 -12.63 -29.40 4.86
C SER A 63 -13.41 -30.70 4.98
N ALA A 64 -12.85 -31.79 4.42
CA ALA A 64 -13.36 -33.15 4.56
C ALA A 64 -13.36 -33.63 6.03
N ASP A 65 -12.57 -33.02 6.91
CA ASP A 65 -12.37 -33.39 8.32
C ASP A 65 -13.10 -32.47 9.30
N ALA A 66 -14.23 -31.87 8.90
CA ALA A 66 -15.05 -31.01 9.78
C ALA A 66 -15.48 -31.64 11.10
N ASN A 67 -15.25 -32.93 11.29
CA ASN A 67 -15.53 -33.68 12.52
C ASN A 67 -14.34 -33.86 13.46
N ASP A 68 -13.09 -33.54 13.03
CA ASP A 68 -11.92 -33.56 13.93
C ASP A 68 -12.08 -32.49 15.03
N ALA A 69 -11.96 -32.92 16.29
CA ALA A 69 -12.09 -32.03 17.45
C ALA A 69 -11.06 -30.88 17.42
N ARG A 70 -9.87 -31.11 16.85
CA ARG A 70 -8.80 -30.10 16.70
C ARG A 70 -9.21 -29.02 15.69
N VAL A 71 -9.80 -29.43 14.56
CA VAL A 71 -10.32 -28.50 13.54
C VAL A 71 -11.47 -27.66 14.08
N LYS A 72 -12.36 -28.27 14.89
CA LYS A 72 -13.47 -27.55 15.54
C LYS A 72 -13.01 -26.54 16.60
N ALA A 73 -11.91 -26.82 17.29
CA ALA A 73 -11.36 -25.96 18.33
C ALA A 73 -10.41 -24.89 17.79
N ALA A 74 -9.85 -25.07 16.59
CA ALA A 74 -8.90 -24.14 16.01
C ALA A 74 -9.60 -22.84 15.54
N PRO A 75 -9.05 -21.65 15.86
CA PRO A 75 -9.57 -20.40 15.32
C PRO A 75 -9.41 -20.35 13.81
N SER A 76 -10.41 -19.79 13.13
CA SER A 76 -10.32 -19.57 11.67
C SER A 76 -9.21 -18.60 11.31
N THR A 77 -8.81 -18.57 10.03
CA THR A 77 -7.83 -17.59 9.52
C THR A 77 -8.27 -16.15 9.74
N GLU A 78 -9.58 -15.86 9.64
CA GLU A 78 -10.14 -14.54 9.95
C GLU A 78 -9.97 -14.19 11.43
N THR A 79 -10.16 -15.17 12.32
CA THR A 79 -9.94 -14.97 13.77
C THR A 79 -8.47 -14.75 14.07
N LEU A 80 -7.55 -15.54 13.46
CA LEU A 80 -6.10 -15.32 13.59
C LEU A 80 -5.71 -13.91 13.12
N GLY A 81 -6.30 -13.44 12.02
CA GLY A 81 -6.07 -12.08 11.51
C GLY A 81 -6.50 -10.94 12.44
N GLN A 82 -7.25 -11.22 13.50
CA GLN A 82 -7.64 -10.23 14.52
C GLN A 82 -6.70 -10.21 15.72
N LEU A 83 -5.78 -11.18 15.82
CA LEU A 83 -4.82 -11.25 16.91
C LEU A 83 -3.61 -10.34 16.65
N THR A 84 -2.91 -9.95 17.73
CA THR A 84 -1.65 -9.21 17.62
C THR A 84 -0.49 -10.14 17.30
N PRO A 85 0.61 -9.65 16.68
CA PRO A 85 1.80 -10.47 16.46
C PRO A 85 2.33 -11.11 17.74
N GLU A 86 2.31 -10.36 18.86
CA GLU A 86 2.76 -10.85 20.16
C GLU A 86 1.91 -12.02 20.67
N ALA A 87 0.58 -11.93 20.53
CA ALA A 87 -0.32 -12.99 20.94
C ALA A 87 -0.11 -14.26 20.11
N ILE A 88 0.07 -14.12 18.80
CA ILE A 88 0.33 -15.26 17.89
C ILE A 88 1.70 -15.86 18.20
N TYR A 89 2.75 -15.03 18.30
CA TYR A 89 4.09 -15.49 18.59
C TYR A 89 4.17 -16.21 19.96
N ALA A 90 3.53 -15.68 20.98
CA ALA A 90 3.42 -16.33 22.29
C ALA A 90 2.70 -17.67 22.20
N ALA A 91 1.63 -17.80 21.43
CA ALA A 91 0.94 -19.07 21.19
C ALA A 91 1.85 -20.12 20.56
N LEU A 92 2.73 -19.72 19.63
CA LEU A 92 3.65 -20.60 18.89
C LEU A 92 4.92 -20.96 19.68
N THR A 93 5.31 -20.16 20.69
CA THR A 93 6.58 -20.32 21.41
C THR A 93 6.43 -20.85 22.84
N ALA A 94 5.34 -20.49 23.52
CA ALA A 94 5.12 -20.85 24.92
C ALA A 94 3.64 -21.17 25.24
N GLY A 95 2.76 -21.09 24.26
CA GLY A 95 1.31 -21.24 24.45
C GLY A 95 0.74 -22.51 23.85
N VAL A 96 -0.55 -22.43 23.48
CA VAL A 96 -1.38 -23.59 23.07
C VAL A 96 -0.93 -24.27 21.77
N MET A 97 -0.08 -23.63 20.97
CA MET A 97 0.41 -24.14 19.69
C MET A 97 1.88 -24.59 19.73
N VAL A 98 2.52 -24.62 20.90
CA VAL A 98 3.96 -24.92 21.02
C VAL A 98 4.33 -26.28 20.46
N GLU A 99 3.51 -27.30 20.69
CA GLU A 99 3.76 -28.67 20.17
C GLU A 99 3.66 -28.72 18.65
N GLN A 100 2.64 -28.11 18.07
CA GLN A 100 2.43 -28.07 16.61
C GLN A 100 3.51 -27.23 15.91
N ALA A 101 4.02 -26.21 16.60
CA ALA A 101 5.05 -25.31 16.09
C ALA A 101 6.50 -25.79 16.33
N GLN A 102 6.73 -27.00 16.87
CA GLN A 102 8.08 -27.51 17.17
C GLN A 102 8.99 -27.60 15.94
N LYS A 103 8.43 -27.86 14.76
CA LYS A 103 9.17 -27.98 13.50
C LYS A 103 9.53 -26.64 12.89
N LEU A 104 8.92 -25.55 13.35
CA LEU A 104 9.13 -24.21 12.84
C LEU A 104 10.37 -23.58 13.49
N SER A 105 11.21 -22.95 12.66
CA SER A 105 12.26 -22.05 13.15
C SER A 105 11.65 -20.83 13.84
N ASN A 106 12.46 -20.11 14.62
CA ASN A 106 11.99 -18.86 15.24
C ASN A 106 11.62 -17.81 14.19
N ASP A 107 12.32 -17.76 13.05
CA ASP A 107 12.00 -16.87 11.95
C ASP A 107 10.66 -17.22 11.28
N GLU A 108 10.36 -18.52 11.07
CA GLU A 108 9.05 -18.95 10.55
C GLU A 108 7.91 -18.62 11.52
N LYS A 109 8.11 -18.82 12.84
CA LYS A 109 7.13 -18.42 13.88
C LYS A 109 6.88 -16.93 13.87
N ARG A 110 7.95 -16.14 13.74
CA ARG A 110 7.88 -14.68 13.63
C ARG A 110 7.15 -14.27 12.35
N MET A 111 7.50 -14.85 11.19
CA MET A 111 6.82 -14.59 9.91
C MET A 111 5.31 -14.81 10.00
N ILE A 112 4.88 -15.94 10.57
CA ILE A 112 3.46 -16.24 10.78
C ILE A 112 2.81 -15.18 11.68
N ALA A 113 3.46 -14.82 12.78
CA ALA A 113 2.94 -13.83 13.72
C ALA A 113 2.77 -12.45 13.08
N GLU A 114 3.76 -11.98 12.33
CA GLU A 114 3.73 -10.69 11.64
C GLU A 114 2.74 -10.69 10.46
N PHE A 115 2.62 -11.81 9.75
CA PHE A 115 1.68 -11.98 8.65
C PHE A 115 0.22 -11.82 9.09
N PHE A 116 -0.19 -12.57 10.12
CA PHE A 116 -1.55 -12.47 10.67
C PHE A 116 -1.76 -11.20 11.48
N GLY A 117 -0.78 -10.82 12.29
CA GLY A 117 -0.84 -9.64 13.15
C GLY A 117 -0.81 -8.31 12.39
N GLY A 118 -0.27 -8.29 11.16
CA GLY A 118 -0.32 -7.14 10.25
C GLY A 118 0.73 -6.05 10.50
N ARG A 119 1.69 -6.28 11.40
CA ARG A 119 2.83 -5.40 11.72
C ARG A 119 4.02 -6.20 12.24
N ALA A 120 5.17 -5.56 12.41
CA ALA A 120 6.34 -6.19 13.00
C ALA A 120 6.12 -6.59 14.47
N LEU A 121 6.67 -7.72 14.86
CA LEU A 121 6.68 -8.19 16.25
C LEU A 121 7.47 -7.20 17.13
N GLY A 122 6.91 -6.83 18.28
CA GLY A 122 7.53 -5.88 19.22
C GLY A 122 7.40 -4.41 18.82
N SER A 123 6.77 -4.09 17.69
CA SER A 123 6.66 -2.71 17.21
C SER A 123 5.41 -1.96 17.71
N ALA A 124 4.68 -2.55 18.66
CA ALA A 124 3.36 -2.05 19.07
C ALA A 124 3.32 -0.55 19.41
N ASP A 125 4.33 -0.03 20.07
CA ASP A 125 4.39 1.35 20.55
C ASP A 125 5.51 2.18 19.91
N ALA A 126 6.22 1.62 18.91
CA ALA A 126 7.38 2.29 18.32
C ALA A 126 7.04 3.65 17.70
N GLY A 127 5.90 3.74 17.01
CA GLY A 127 5.41 4.95 16.36
C GLY A 127 4.46 5.80 17.23
N ASP A 128 4.29 5.48 18.51
CA ASP A 128 3.42 6.27 19.38
C ASP A 128 4.04 7.65 19.64
N ALA A 129 3.28 8.71 19.34
CA ALA A 129 3.71 10.09 19.53
C ALA A 129 4.19 10.36 20.97
N LYS A 130 3.59 9.73 21.99
CA LYS A 130 4.01 9.91 23.39
C LYS A 130 5.48 9.55 23.63
N ASN A 131 6.08 8.70 22.79
CA ASN A 131 7.48 8.27 22.88
C ASN A 131 8.44 9.14 22.05
N MET A 132 7.93 10.13 21.30
CA MET A 132 8.72 11.03 20.47
C MET A 132 9.14 12.28 21.27
N THR A 133 10.29 12.86 20.90
CA THR A 133 10.84 14.05 21.56
C THR A 133 10.49 15.35 20.87
N ASN A 134 10.06 15.30 19.59
CA ASN A 134 9.79 16.45 18.74
C ASN A 134 8.31 16.85 18.69
N HIS A 135 7.65 16.92 19.83
CA HIS A 135 6.26 17.40 19.90
C HIS A 135 6.12 18.86 19.45
N CYS A 136 5.02 19.16 18.76
CA CYS A 136 4.67 20.53 18.48
C CYS A 136 4.26 21.25 19.78
N THR A 137 4.78 22.45 20.00
CA THR A 137 4.52 23.23 21.21
C THR A 137 3.12 23.83 21.25
N ALA A 138 2.49 24.00 20.10
CA ALA A 138 1.14 24.49 19.95
C ALA A 138 0.36 23.61 18.97
N ASN A 139 -0.92 23.35 19.27
CA ASN A 139 -1.83 22.60 18.43
C ASN A 139 -3.02 23.50 18.03
N SER A 140 -2.74 24.49 17.15
CA SER A 140 -3.75 25.41 16.67
C SER A 140 -4.91 24.70 15.97
N ALA A 141 -6.12 25.20 16.12
CA ALA A 141 -7.30 24.62 15.49
C ALA A 141 -7.16 24.60 13.96
N MET A 142 -7.46 23.46 13.36
CA MET A 142 -7.52 23.34 11.91
C MET A 142 -8.70 24.12 11.36
N GLY A 143 -8.44 24.93 10.32
CA GLY A 143 -9.47 25.61 9.54
C GLY A 143 -10.32 24.65 8.68
N ASP A 144 -11.02 25.22 7.71
CA ASP A 144 -11.77 24.44 6.73
C ASP A 144 -10.82 23.71 5.76
N PRO A 145 -10.83 22.36 5.67
CA PRO A 145 -9.95 21.63 4.77
C PRO A 145 -10.06 21.99 3.29
N GLY A 146 -11.16 22.66 2.91
CA GLY A 146 -11.37 23.15 1.55
C GLY A 146 -10.85 24.57 1.30
N ALA A 147 -10.27 25.25 2.31
CA ALA A 147 -9.75 26.62 2.17
C ALA A 147 -8.22 26.62 2.13
N GLY A 148 -7.63 27.51 1.31
CA GLY A 148 -6.18 27.65 1.16
C GLY A 148 -5.52 26.50 0.40
N SER A 149 -4.21 26.63 0.23
CA SER A 149 -3.40 25.66 -0.50
C SER A 149 -3.38 24.31 0.22
N SER A 150 -3.64 23.24 -0.52
CA SER A 150 -3.67 21.89 0.05
C SER A 150 -3.40 20.83 -1.02
N TRP A 151 -2.94 19.66 -0.57
CA TRP A 151 -2.94 18.43 -1.33
C TRP A 151 -3.69 17.38 -0.51
N ASN A 152 -4.95 17.13 -0.86
CA ASN A 152 -5.84 16.29 -0.08
C ASN A 152 -6.08 14.94 -0.77
N GLY A 153 -5.50 13.88 -0.21
CA GLY A 153 -5.62 12.53 -0.74
C GLY A 153 -4.62 12.19 -1.85
N TRP A 154 -4.90 11.14 -2.64
CA TRP A 154 -3.98 10.60 -3.63
C TRP A 154 -3.72 11.54 -4.81
N GLY A 155 -4.76 12.00 -5.46
CA GLY A 155 -4.69 12.64 -6.77
C GLY A 155 -4.82 14.15 -6.77
N ASN A 156 -4.82 14.78 -5.59
CA ASN A 156 -5.11 16.19 -5.41
C ASN A 156 -6.49 16.58 -5.96
N GLY A 157 -7.54 16.12 -5.28
CA GLY A 157 -8.94 16.37 -5.64
C GLY A 157 -9.63 15.19 -6.30
N LEU A 158 -10.81 15.42 -6.85
CA LEU A 158 -11.74 14.38 -7.30
C LEU A 158 -11.34 13.70 -8.61
N SER A 159 -10.55 14.35 -9.43
CA SER A 159 -10.20 13.92 -10.80
C SER A 159 -8.90 13.14 -10.90
N ASN A 160 -8.20 12.94 -9.80
CA ASN A 160 -6.91 12.21 -9.70
C ASN A 160 -5.84 12.69 -10.68
N THR A 161 -5.81 14.00 -10.98
CA THR A 161 -4.85 14.57 -11.94
C THR A 161 -3.42 14.60 -11.45
N ARG A 162 -3.19 14.49 -10.13
CA ARG A 162 -1.87 14.68 -9.49
C ARG A 162 -1.17 15.96 -9.97
N PHE A 163 -1.97 16.96 -10.25
CA PHE A 163 -1.54 18.30 -10.67
C PHE A 163 -1.88 19.33 -9.59
N GLN A 164 -0.93 20.20 -9.30
CA GLN A 164 -1.11 21.34 -8.44
C GLN A 164 -0.90 22.62 -9.25
N ASP A 165 -1.82 23.54 -9.18
CA ASP A 165 -1.69 24.82 -9.88
C ASP A 165 -0.58 25.70 -9.28
N ALA A 166 -0.19 26.76 -10.00
CA ALA A 166 0.93 27.60 -9.61
C ALA A 166 0.70 28.33 -8.27
N HIS A 167 -0.55 28.70 -7.97
CA HIS A 167 -0.89 29.40 -6.72
C HIS A 167 -0.70 28.45 -5.53
N ASP A 168 -1.31 27.27 -5.57
CA ASP A 168 -1.29 26.33 -4.45
C ASP A 168 0.04 25.57 -4.34
N ALA A 169 0.74 25.36 -5.46
CA ALA A 169 2.11 24.82 -5.46
C ALA A 169 3.09 25.77 -4.76
N GLY A 170 2.96 27.09 -5.00
CA GLY A 170 3.90 28.08 -4.48
C GLY A 170 5.34 27.90 -4.99
N LEU A 171 5.55 27.08 -6.02
CA LEU A 171 6.83 26.80 -6.66
C LEU A 171 6.74 27.07 -8.17
N SER A 172 7.73 27.80 -8.68
CA SER A 172 7.95 27.99 -10.13
C SER A 172 9.12 27.12 -10.61
N PRO A 173 9.25 26.87 -11.93
CA PRO A 173 10.39 26.13 -12.49
C PRO A 173 11.75 26.72 -12.07
N GLY A 174 11.88 28.04 -12.02
CA GLY A 174 13.12 28.72 -11.61
C GLY A 174 13.46 28.57 -10.11
N GLN A 175 12.48 28.25 -9.26
CA GLN A 175 12.69 27.96 -7.85
C GLN A 175 13.04 26.49 -7.61
N VAL A 176 12.56 25.59 -8.46
CA VAL A 176 12.82 24.15 -8.33
C VAL A 176 14.32 23.81 -8.37
N SER A 177 15.10 24.49 -9.21
CA SER A 177 16.56 24.30 -9.28
C SER A 177 17.30 24.67 -7.99
N ARG A 178 16.65 25.39 -7.06
CA ARG A 178 17.19 25.84 -5.77
C ARG A 178 16.63 25.08 -4.57
N LEU A 179 15.89 23.99 -4.80
CA LEU A 179 15.35 23.16 -3.73
C LEU A 179 16.46 22.57 -2.86
N LYS A 180 16.33 22.75 -1.54
CA LYS A 180 17.21 22.17 -0.52
C LYS A 180 16.39 21.46 0.54
N LEU A 181 16.95 20.39 1.09
CA LEU A 181 16.35 19.69 2.23
C LEU A 181 16.23 20.66 3.42
N LYS A 182 15.03 20.76 3.99
CA LYS A 182 14.77 21.56 5.19
C LYS A 182 14.69 20.69 6.43
N TRP A 183 14.03 19.55 6.34
CA TRP A 183 13.98 18.58 7.44
C TRP A 183 13.68 17.17 6.91
N ALA A 184 14.02 16.19 7.74
CA ALA A 184 13.68 14.77 7.56
C ALA A 184 13.02 14.25 8.83
N PHE A 185 11.94 13.47 8.68
CA PHE A 185 11.28 12.73 9.75
C PHE A 185 11.44 11.24 9.48
N ALA A 186 11.88 10.44 10.47
CA ALA A 186 11.98 8.99 10.29
C ALA A 186 10.81 8.25 10.96
N PHE A 187 10.26 7.27 10.26
CA PHE A 187 9.24 6.38 10.81
C PHE A 187 9.90 5.36 11.74
N PRO A 188 9.52 5.33 13.04
CA PRO A 188 10.10 4.39 13.99
C PRO A 188 9.77 2.94 13.63
N ALA A 189 10.78 2.07 13.66
CA ALA A 189 10.68 0.66 13.25
C ALA A 189 10.18 0.43 11.81
N GLY A 190 10.09 1.49 10.99
CA GLY A 190 9.71 1.40 9.59
C GLY A 190 10.89 0.97 8.71
N VAL A 191 10.58 0.32 7.60
CA VAL A 191 11.53 -0.04 6.53
C VAL A 191 11.04 0.42 5.16
N GLU A 192 9.80 0.93 5.09
CA GLU A 192 9.21 1.56 3.91
C GLU A 192 8.52 2.88 4.28
N ALA A 193 8.73 3.90 3.46
CA ALA A 193 7.98 5.16 3.48
C ALA A 193 6.94 5.16 2.36
N SER A 194 6.06 4.14 2.35
CA SER A 194 5.11 3.86 1.27
C SER A 194 3.76 4.57 1.41
N GLY A 195 3.53 5.32 2.49
CA GLY A 195 2.37 6.19 2.68
C GLY A 195 2.53 7.50 1.93
N GLN A 196 1.53 7.89 1.11
CA GLN A 196 1.56 9.20 0.48
C GLN A 196 1.16 10.29 1.47
N PRO A 197 1.95 11.37 1.62
CA PRO A 197 1.56 12.51 2.43
C PRO A 197 0.36 13.24 1.83
N SER A 198 -0.53 13.72 2.69
CA SER A 198 -1.55 14.74 2.39
C SER A 198 -1.24 15.97 3.21
N VAL A 199 -1.30 17.15 2.61
CA VAL A 199 -0.92 18.42 3.24
C VAL A 199 -2.13 19.34 3.25
N ILE A 200 -2.64 19.68 4.44
CA ILE A 200 -3.84 20.48 4.63
C ILE A 200 -3.64 21.45 5.79
N HIS A 201 -3.78 22.74 5.53
CA HIS A 201 -3.63 23.80 6.54
C HIS A 201 -2.31 23.71 7.34
N GLY A 202 -1.20 23.52 6.64
CA GLY A 202 0.12 23.42 7.28
C GLY A 202 0.32 22.14 8.09
N ARG A 203 -0.57 21.14 7.98
CA ARG A 203 -0.40 19.80 8.57
C ARG A 203 -0.18 18.76 7.50
N ILE A 204 0.71 17.83 7.77
CA ILE A 204 0.90 16.62 6.98
C ILE A 204 0.17 15.49 7.68
N PHE A 205 -0.55 14.68 6.90
CA PHE A 205 -1.15 13.42 7.33
C PHE A 205 -0.59 12.29 6.47
N LEU A 206 -0.05 11.25 7.09
CA LEU A 206 0.48 10.10 6.36
C LEU A 206 0.51 8.85 7.24
N GLY A 207 0.40 7.69 6.59
CA GLY A 207 0.55 6.38 7.22
C GLY A 207 1.96 5.82 7.05
N ASP A 208 2.31 4.83 7.86
CA ASP A 208 3.55 4.08 7.76
C ASP A 208 3.33 2.56 7.58
N ASP A 209 4.41 1.84 7.37
CA ASP A 209 4.43 0.38 7.25
C ASP A 209 4.30 -0.34 8.61
N ASN A 210 4.45 0.38 9.72
CA ASN A 210 4.32 -0.13 11.08
C ASN A 210 2.95 0.16 11.74
N SER A 211 1.92 0.42 10.92
CA SER A 211 0.52 0.61 11.31
C SER A 211 0.19 1.95 11.99
N PHE A 212 1.05 2.95 11.91
CA PHE A 212 0.75 4.28 12.44
C PHE A 212 0.31 5.25 11.36
N VAL A 213 -0.52 6.20 11.75
CA VAL A 213 -0.85 7.41 11.00
C VAL A 213 -0.44 8.60 11.85
N TYR A 214 0.27 9.53 11.24
CA TYR A 214 0.80 10.73 11.90
C TYR A 214 0.12 11.98 11.40
N SER A 215 0.00 12.97 12.29
CA SER A 215 -0.16 14.37 11.93
C SER A 215 1.08 15.14 12.33
N LEU A 216 1.76 15.72 11.34
CA LEU A 216 2.99 16.49 11.51
C LEU A 216 2.75 17.95 11.12
N ASP A 217 3.55 18.86 11.68
CA ASP A 217 3.64 20.23 11.19
C ASP A 217 4.43 20.28 9.87
N ALA A 218 3.86 20.89 8.86
CA ALA A 218 4.44 20.92 7.52
C ALA A 218 5.71 21.79 7.40
N ALA A 219 5.91 22.73 8.32
CA ALA A 219 7.09 23.60 8.31
C ALA A 219 8.28 22.98 9.04
N THR A 220 8.04 22.24 10.12
CA THR A 220 9.07 21.79 11.06
C THR A 220 9.21 20.28 11.19
N GLY A 221 8.20 19.51 10.78
CA GLY A 221 8.13 18.06 10.98
C GLY A 221 7.88 17.64 12.44
N CYS A 222 7.50 18.56 13.34
CA CYS A 222 7.09 18.19 14.69
C CYS A 222 5.77 17.41 14.68
N VAL A 223 5.55 16.57 15.69
CA VAL A 223 4.40 15.67 15.79
C VAL A 223 3.28 16.33 16.58
N TYR A 224 2.09 16.41 16.00
CA TYR A 224 0.87 16.77 16.72
C TYR A 224 0.27 15.54 17.41
N TRP A 225 0.14 14.44 16.69
CA TRP A 225 -0.38 13.17 17.18
C TRP A 225 0.02 12.01 16.28
N SER A 226 -0.08 10.80 16.82
CA SER A 226 -0.12 9.56 16.06
C SER A 226 -1.35 8.73 16.43
N PHE A 227 -1.84 7.95 15.47
CA PHE A 227 -2.92 6.97 15.65
C PHE A 227 -2.44 5.61 15.19
N ARG A 228 -2.69 4.57 16.00
CA ARG A 228 -2.34 3.19 15.64
C ARG A 228 -3.54 2.49 15.00
N ALA A 229 -3.39 2.07 13.74
CA ALA A 229 -4.32 1.21 13.01
C ALA A 229 -4.07 -0.28 13.34
N ASP A 230 -4.93 -1.16 12.83
CA ASP A 230 -4.78 -2.62 13.04
C ASP A 230 -3.72 -3.26 12.13
N ALA A 231 -3.31 -2.56 11.06
CA ALA A 231 -2.28 -3.00 10.11
C ALA A 231 -1.67 -1.80 9.37
N GLN A 232 -0.61 -2.05 8.60
CA GLN A 232 0.06 -1.07 7.75
C GLN A 232 -0.92 -0.15 7.02
N VAL A 233 -0.65 1.15 7.04
CA VAL A 233 -1.43 2.19 6.36
C VAL A 233 -0.61 2.77 5.21
N ARG A 234 -0.93 2.35 3.98
CA ARG A 234 -0.27 2.81 2.76
C ARG A 234 -1.10 3.86 2.01
N THR A 235 -2.39 3.96 2.30
CA THR A 235 -3.28 4.90 1.62
C THR A 235 -2.90 6.34 1.93
N ALA A 236 -3.09 7.25 0.98
CA ALA A 236 -3.15 8.67 1.31
C ALA A 236 -4.33 8.91 2.26
N VAL A 237 -4.16 9.85 3.19
CA VAL A 237 -5.20 10.28 4.11
C VAL A 237 -6.04 11.36 3.43
N VAL A 238 -7.36 11.27 3.51
CA VAL A 238 -8.28 12.30 3.03
C VAL A 238 -8.93 13.00 4.20
N VAL A 239 -8.88 14.34 4.23
CA VAL A 239 -9.46 15.12 5.31
C VAL A 239 -10.70 15.86 4.81
N GLY A 240 -11.75 15.84 5.62
CA GLY A 240 -12.97 16.58 5.32
C GLY A 240 -13.82 16.90 6.54
N ARG A 241 -14.79 17.79 6.35
CA ARG A 241 -15.71 18.20 7.42
C ARG A 241 -16.78 17.15 7.67
N ILE A 242 -17.05 16.90 8.92
CA ILE A 242 -18.16 16.07 9.39
C ILE A 242 -19.00 16.82 10.42
N LYS A 243 -20.20 16.28 10.65
CA LYS A 243 -21.04 16.67 11.79
C LYS A 243 -21.06 15.53 12.79
N ASP A 244 -20.44 15.74 13.94
CA ASP A 244 -20.49 14.80 15.04
C ASP A 244 -21.28 15.39 16.21
N LYS A 245 -22.37 14.73 16.60
CA LYS A 245 -23.28 15.19 17.66
C LYS A 245 -23.70 16.67 17.49
N GLY A 246 -23.92 17.09 16.24
CA GLY A 246 -24.32 18.45 15.88
C GLY A 246 -23.19 19.48 15.80
N ARG A 247 -21.95 19.10 16.13
CA ARG A 247 -20.76 19.97 16.02
C ARG A 247 -20.00 19.67 14.73
N ALA A 248 -19.57 20.72 14.03
CA ALA A 248 -18.68 20.57 12.89
C ALA A 248 -17.26 20.32 13.38
N ARG A 249 -16.60 19.29 12.84
CA ARG A 249 -15.17 19.01 13.03
C ARG A 249 -14.55 18.42 11.76
N ASN A 250 -13.25 18.33 11.70
CA ASN A 250 -12.53 17.71 10.60
C ASN A 250 -12.22 16.24 10.94
N ALA A 251 -12.46 15.35 9.99
CA ALA A 251 -12.10 13.96 10.10
C ALA A 251 -11.07 13.57 9.04
N ALA A 252 -10.13 12.71 9.40
CA ALA A 252 -9.12 12.12 8.53
C ALA A 252 -9.51 10.67 8.24
N TYR A 253 -9.61 10.31 6.95
CA TYR A 253 -10.02 8.99 6.48
C TYR A 253 -8.86 8.27 5.81
N PHE A 254 -8.67 6.99 6.11
CA PHE A 254 -7.62 6.14 5.54
C PHE A 254 -8.00 4.66 5.65
N GLY A 255 -7.33 3.81 4.87
CA GLY A 255 -7.52 2.36 4.90
C GLY A 255 -6.24 1.64 5.29
N ASP A 256 -6.38 0.40 5.80
CA ASP A 256 -5.26 -0.45 6.19
C ASP A 256 -5.17 -1.77 5.41
N LYS A 257 -4.09 -2.52 5.67
CA LYS A 257 -3.81 -3.83 5.06
C LYS A 257 -4.68 -4.99 5.59
N LYS A 258 -5.62 -4.74 6.49
CA LYS A 258 -6.67 -5.68 6.94
C LYS A 258 -8.06 -5.28 6.42
N ALA A 259 -8.13 -4.45 5.38
CA ALA A 259 -9.36 -3.95 4.77
C ALA A 259 -10.26 -3.17 5.75
N ASN A 260 -9.68 -2.56 6.78
CA ASN A 260 -10.41 -1.59 7.60
C ASN A 260 -10.30 -0.21 6.98
N ILE A 261 -11.39 0.54 7.04
CA ILE A 261 -11.44 1.98 6.81
C ILE A 261 -11.71 2.69 8.13
N TYR A 262 -11.03 3.78 8.35
CA TYR A 262 -11.05 4.57 9.58
C TYR A 262 -11.49 5.99 9.31
N ALA A 263 -12.12 6.60 10.30
CA ALA A 263 -12.21 8.04 10.48
C ALA A 263 -11.64 8.37 11.87
N VAL A 264 -10.67 9.26 11.92
CA VAL A 264 -10.14 9.82 13.16
C VAL A 264 -10.32 11.33 13.15
N ASP A 265 -10.41 11.95 14.31
CA ASP A 265 -10.42 13.40 14.41
C ASP A 265 -9.10 13.98 13.88
N ALA A 266 -9.15 14.82 12.87
CA ALA A 266 -7.95 15.36 12.22
C ALA A 266 -7.13 16.28 13.12
N GLN A 267 -7.76 16.87 14.16
CA GLN A 267 -7.11 17.73 15.15
C GLN A 267 -6.38 16.95 16.24
N THR A 268 -6.97 15.83 16.72
CA THR A 268 -6.53 15.11 17.92
C THR A 268 -6.02 13.69 17.67
N GLY A 269 -6.35 13.08 16.52
CA GLY A 269 -6.06 11.67 16.24
C GLY A 269 -7.03 10.68 16.90
N GLU A 270 -8.06 11.15 17.64
CA GLU A 270 -9.02 10.27 18.31
C GLU A 270 -9.88 9.52 17.29
N LEU A 271 -10.11 8.23 17.53
CA LEU A 271 -10.98 7.40 16.69
C LEU A 271 -12.42 7.89 16.73
N ILE A 272 -13.00 8.16 15.55
CA ILE A 272 -14.43 8.48 15.42
C ILE A 272 -15.20 7.19 15.10
N TRP A 273 -14.78 6.48 14.07
CA TRP A 273 -15.31 5.17 13.70
C TRP A 273 -14.28 4.34 12.91
N ARG A 274 -14.47 3.04 12.95
CA ARG A 274 -13.76 2.05 12.13
C ARG A 274 -14.75 1.07 11.52
N LYS A 275 -14.53 0.68 10.26
CA LYS A 275 -15.34 -0.31 9.57
C LYS A 275 -14.45 -1.28 8.77
N ASN A 276 -14.61 -2.58 9.00
CA ASN A 276 -14.02 -3.58 8.12
C ASN A 276 -14.90 -3.75 6.89
N LEU A 277 -14.32 -3.66 5.68
CA LEU A 277 -15.05 -3.77 4.42
C LEU A 277 -14.99 -5.18 3.82
N GLU A 278 -14.01 -6.00 4.20
CA GLU A 278 -13.87 -7.37 3.74
C GLU A 278 -13.08 -8.20 4.78
N PRO A 279 -13.71 -9.17 5.44
CA PRO A 279 -13.06 -9.90 6.53
C PRO A 279 -12.06 -10.98 6.08
N ARG A 280 -11.99 -11.28 4.77
CA ARG A 280 -11.03 -12.28 4.26
C ARG A 280 -9.60 -11.86 4.55
N LEU A 281 -8.77 -12.83 4.99
CA LEU A 281 -7.40 -12.60 5.46
C LEU A 281 -6.51 -11.81 4.48
N LEU A 282 -6.61 -12.09 3.19
CA LEU A 282 -5.78 -11.47 2.17
C LEU A 282 -6.39 -10.21 1.56
N ALA A 283 -7.55 -9.77 2.08
CA ALA A 283 -8.17 -8.52 1.67
C ALA A 283 -7.48 -7.32 2.32
N HIS A 284 -7.35 -6.23 1.56
CA HIS A 284 -6.69 -5.02 2.03
C HIS A 284 -7.21 -3.77 1.30
N ILE A 285 -6.97 -2.60 1.88
CA ILE A 285 -7.19 -1.30 1.25
C ILE A 285 -5.83 -0.66 1.00
N THR A 286 -5.47 -0.48 -0.27
CA THR A 286 -4.25 0.18 -0.72
C THR A 286 -4.50 1.42 -1.55
N GLY A 287 -5.63 1.46 -2.26
CA GLY A 287 -6.12 2.67 -2.90
C GLY A 287 -6.64 3.66 -1.87
N ALA A 288 -6.24 4.92 -1.96
CA ALA A 288 -6.72 5.94 -1.04
C ALA A 288 -8.26 6.10 -1.14
N PRO A 289 -8.97 6.26 -0.03
CA PRO A 289 -10.38 6.60 -0.08
C PRO A 289 -10.59 7.99 -0.69
N VAL A 290 -11.78 8.25 -1.18
CA VAL A 290 -12.16 9.59 -1.68
C VAL A 290 -13.42 10.06 -0.95
N LEU A 291 -13.40 11.31 -0.48
CA LEU A 291 -14.53 11.95 0.19
C LEU A 291 -15.28 12.86 -0.79
N TYR A 292 -16.59 12.65 -0.92
CA TYR A 292 -17.43 13.51 -1.72
C TYR A 292 -18.84 13.59 -1.14
N ARG A 293 -19.33 14.82 -0.88
CA ARG A 293 -20.69 15.13 -0.38
C ARG A 293 -21.12 14.24 0.81
N GLY A 294 -20.26 14.15 1.83
CA GLY A 294 -20.56 13.39 3.05
C GLY A 294 -20.51 11.87 2.89
N ARG A 295 -19.93 11.37 1.80
CA ARG A 295 -19.69 9.95 1.57
C ARG A 295 -18.21 9.67 1.34
N VAL A 296 -17.75 8.55 1.87
CA VAL A 296 -16.41 7.98 1.62
C VAL A 296 -16.55 6.83 0.65
N TYR A 297 -15.79 6.86 -0.44
CA TYR A 297 -15.72 5.80 -1.43
C TYR A 297 -14.38 5.09 -1.28
N ALA A 298 -14.40 3.76 -1.09
CA ALA A 298 -13.20 2.96 -0.87
C ALA A 298 -13.26 1.66 -1.66
N GLY A 299 -12.19 1.39 -2.40
CA GLY A 299 -11.95 0.12 -3.09
C GLY A 299 -11.26 -0.88 -2.17
N VAL A 300 -11.59 -2.16 -2.31
CA VAL A 300 -10.91 -3.26 -1.63
C VAL A 300 -10.18 -4.11 -2.66
N ALA A 301 -8.92 -4.41 -2.36
CA ALA A 301 -8.06 -5.32 -3.10
C ALA A 301 -7.81 -6.60 -2.31
N GLY A 302 -7.35 -7.65 -2.98
CA GLY A 302 -6.92 -8.90 -2.37
C GLY A 302 -5.59 -9.36 -2.92
N SER A 303 -4.81 -10.06 -2.08
CA SER A 303 -3.53 -10.67 -2.45
C SER A 303 -3.65 -12.20 -2.61
N GLU A 304 -4.85 -12.74 -2.84
CA GLU A 304 -5.07 -14.17 -3.01
C GLU A 304 -4.31 -14.73 -4.23
N GLU A 305 -4.14 -13.87 -5.24
CA GLU A 305 -3.29 -14.12 -6.41
C GLU A 305 -1.88 -14.56 -6.03
N ILE A 306 -1.26 -13.89 -5.04
CA ILE A 306 0.14 -14.13 -4.64
C ILE A 306 0.35 -15.54 -4.06
N VAL A 307 -0.68 -16.11 -3.45
CA VAL A 307 -0.64 -17.43 -2.83
C VAL A 307 -1.29 -18.52 -3.68
N SER A 308 -1.85 -18.15 -4.82
CA SER A 308 -2.59 -19.04 -5.71
C SER A 308 -1.73 -20.14 -6.34
N GLY A 309 -0.41 -19.94 -6.40
CA GLY A 309 0.55 -20.95 -6.89
C GLY A 309 0.78 -22.14 -5.95
N ASP A 310 0.37 -22.02 -4.66
CA ASP A 310 0.49 -23.10 -3.68
C ASP A 310 -0.64 -24.13 -3.89
N PRO A 311 -0.31 -25.42 -4.19
CA PRO A 311 -1.33 -26.43 -4.43
C PRO A 311 -2.15 -26.80 -3.19
N HIS A 312 -1.74 -26.41 -1.98
CA HIS A 312 -2.52 -26.60 -0.75
C HIS A 312 -3.50 -25.43 -0.49
N TYR A 313 -3.36 -24.31 -1.21
CA TYR A 313 -4.25 -23.18 -1.04
C TYR A 313 -5.55 -23.36 -1.84
N PRO A 314 -6.74 -23.25 -1.20
CA PRO A 314 -8.03 -23.41 -1.88
C PRO A 314 -8.37 -22.17 -2.73
N CYS A 315 -7.60 -21.94 -3.77
CA CYS A 315 -7.74 -20.79 -4.65
C CYS A 315 -8.98 -20.88 -5.54
N CYS A 316 -9.69 -19.81 -5.86
CA CYS A 316 -9.64 -18.48 -5.27
C CYS A 316 -11.07 -17.99 -5.05
N THR A 317 -11.29 -17.26 -3.98
CA THR A 317 -12.65 -16.81 -3.61
C THR A 317 -12.79 -15.29 -3.52
N TYR A 318 -11.70 -14.55 -3.59
CA TYR A 318 -11.70 -13.10 -3.46
C TYR A 318 -12.24 -12.43 -4.72
N ARG A 319 -13.04 -11.37 -4.52
CA ARG A 319 -13.50 -10.46 -5.56
C ARG A 319 -13.24 -9.02 -5.14
N GLY A 320 -12.69 -8.20 -6.03
CA GLY A 320 -12.60 -6.76 -5.82
C GLY A 320 -13.98 -6.16 -5.50
N SER A 321 -14.02 -5.11 -4.69
CA SER A 321 -15.27 -4.43 -4.38
C SER A 321 -15.07 -2.93 -4.15
N LEU A 322 -16.11 -2.15 -4.50
CA LEU A 322 -16.21 -0.73 -4.18
C LEU A 322 -17.33 -0.52 -3.18
N SER A 323 -17.09 0.28 -2.15
CA SER A 323 -18.07 0.64 -1.14
C SER A 323 -18.27 2.15 -1.06
N GLY A 324 -19.52 2.58 -0.91
CA GLY A 324 -19.91 3.93 -0.50
C GLY A 324 -20.38 3.93 0.94
N LEU A 325 -19.73 4.72 1.80
CA LEU A 325 -20.02 4.80 3.23
C LEU A 325 -20.50 6.21 3.62
N ASP A 326 -21.30 6.31 4.65
CA ASP A 326 -21.59 7.58 5.31
C ASP A 326 -20.34 8.08 6.04
N ALA A 327 -19.91 9.28 5.73
CA ALA A 327 -18.66 9.84 6.27
C ALA A 327 -18.71 10.11 7.77
N ASN A 328 -19.90 10.35 8.35
CA ASN A 328 -20.04 10.66 9.78
C ASN A 328 -20.04 9.38 10.66
N THR A 329 -20.59 8.28 10.12
CA THR A 329 -20.88 7.08 10.92
C THR A 329 -20.12 5.82 10.48
N GLY A 330 -19.53 5.82 9.28
CA GLY A 330 -18.92 4.63 8.69
C GLY A 330 -19.93 3.56 8.25
N ALA A 331 -21.22 3.85 8.27
CA ALA A 331 -22.24 2.93 7.80
C ALA A 331 -22.10 2.69 6.29
N VAL A 332 -22.02 1.42 5.89
CA VAL A 332 -22.01 1.05 4.46
C VAL A 332 -23.39 1.31 3.86
N ILE A 333 -23.45 2.26 2.93
CA ILE A 333 -24.67 2.60 2.19
C ILE A 333 -24.89 1.58 1.07
N TRP A 334 -23.81 1.25 0.36
CA TRP A 334 -23.77 0.20 -0.66
C TRP A 334 -22.37 -0.40 -0.78
N LYS A 335 -22.31 -1.64 -1.22
CA LYS A 335 -21.09 -2.36 -1.60
C LYS A 335 -21.37 -3.14 -2.88
N THR A 336 -20.52 -2.98 -3.89
CA THR A 336 -20.65 -3.66 -5.18
C THR A 336 -19.35 -4.38 -5.51
N TYR A 337 -19.46 -5.67 -5.82
CA TYR A 337 -18.33 -6.47 -6.28
C TYR A 337 -18.03 -6.21 -7.76
N THR A 338 -16.76 -6.18 -8.12
CA THR A 338 -16.31 -6.03 -9.51
C THR A 338 -16.67 -7.23 -10.37
N ILE A 339 -16.65 -8.43 -9.78
CA ILE A 339 -17.17 -9.66 -10.39
C ILE A 339 -18.51 -9.98 -9.72
N ALA A 340 -19.60 -9.88 -10.45
CA ALA A 340 -20.95 -10.03 -9.89
C ALA A 340 -21.23 -11.44 -9.38
N ASN A 341 -20.76 -12.47 -10.09
CA ASN A 341 -20.97 -13.86 -9.72
C ASN A 341 -20.16 -14.25 -8.50
N GLU A 342 -20.79 -14.93 -7.54
CA GLU A 342 -20.08 -15.49 -6.40
C GLU A 342 -19.19 -16.67 -6.81
N PRO A 343 -18.00 -16.81 -6.19
CA PRO A 343 -17.14 -17.97 -6.39
C PRO A 343 -17.88 -19.27 -6.02
N LYS A 344 -17.74 -20.27 -6.88
CA LYS A 344 -18.30 -21.62 -6.67
C LYS A 344 -17.18 -22.65 -6.71
N PRO A 345 -17.34 -23.79 -6.02
CA PRO A 345 -16.39 -24.90 -6.17
C PRO A 345 -16.34 -25.34 -7.63
N THR A 346 -15.13 -25.59 -8.12
CA THR A 346 -14.89 -26.08 -9.48
C THR A 346 -14.40 -27.53 -9.45
N LYS A 347 -13.09 -27.74 -9.28
CA LYS A 347 -12.48 -29.06 -9.22
C LYS A 347 -11.64 -29.21 -7.95
N LYS A 348 -11.29 -30.42 -7.58
CA LYS A 348 -10.21 -30.68 -6.63
C LYS A 348 -8.93 -30.96 -7.42
N ASN A 349 -7.79 -30.50 -6.91
CA ASN A 349 -6.49 -30.87 -7.45
C ASN A 349 -6.07 -32.28 -6.98
N SER A 350 -4.89 -32.76 -7.41
CA SER A 350 -4.36 -34.09 -7.06
C SER A 350 -4.11 -34.28 -5.56
N LEU A 351 -3.95 -33.18 -4.80
CA LEU A 351 -3.82 -33.19 -3.34
C LEU A 351 -5.17 -33.15 -2.61
N GLY A 352 -6.28 -33.12 -3.34
CA GLY A 352 -7.62 -33.02 -2.78
C GLY A 352 -8.06 -31.61 -2.40
N THR A 353 -7.23 -30.58 -2.65
CA THR A 353 -7.57 -29.17 -2.37
C THR A 353 -8.68 -28.69 -3.31
N GLN A 354 -9.75 -28.12 -2.74
CA GLN A 354 -10.87 -27.57 -3.50
C GLN A 354 -10.48 -26.24 -4.17
N LEU A 355 -10.66 -26.14 -5.48
CA LEU A 355 -10.48 -24.90 -6.25
C LEU A 355 -11.82 -24.22 -6.50
N TRP A 356 -11.81 -22.88 -6.63
CA TRP A 356 -12.99 -22.03 -6.72
C TRP A 356 -12.84 -21.02 -7.86
N ALA A 357 -13.93 -20.59 -8.46
CA ALA A 357 -13.99 -19.51 -9.46
C ALA A 357 -15.42 -18.91 -9.51
N PRO A 358 -15.60 -17.65 -10.02
CA PRO A 358 -14.57 -16.71 -10.47
C PRO A 358 -13.97 -15.90 -9.30
N ALA A 359 -12.74 -15.40 -9.48
CA ALA A 359 -12.07 -14.54 -8.49
C ALA A 359 -11.15 -13.51 -9.18
N GLY A 360 -10.81 -12.41 -8.46
CA GLY A 360 -9.91 -11.36 -8.93
C GLY A 360 -10.57 -10.00 -9.09
N ALA A 361 -10.14 -9.24 -10.11
CA ALA A 361 -10.57 -7.89 -10.43
C ALA A 361 -10.49 -6.92 -9.23
N SER A 362 -9.35 -6.93 -8.55
CA SER A 362 -9.03 -6.12 -7.35
C SER A 362 -9.12 -4.62 -7.62
N LEU A 363 -9.54 -3.84 -6.61
CA LEU A 363 -9.50 -2.37 -6.64
C LEU A 363 -8.40 -1.87 -5.71
N TRP A 364 -7.23 -1.59 -6.23
CA TRP A 364 -6.06 -1.22 -5.45
C TRP A 364 -5.50 0.19 -5.75
N SER A 365 -6.21 0.95 -6.58
CA SER A 365 -5.99 2.37 -6.87
C SER A 365 -7.12 3.25 -6.29
N ALA A 366 -6.87 4.56 -6.16
CA ALA A 366 -7.85 5.50 -5.65
C ALA A 366 -9.00 5.72 -6.67
N PRO A 367 -10.27 5.75 -6.24
CA PRO A 367 -11.40 6.08 -7.11
C PRO A 367 -11.34 7.51 -7.63
N THR A 368 -11.90 7.75 -8.81
CA THR A 368 -12.09 9.08 -9.40
C THR A 368 -13.56 9.46 -9.38
N ILE A 369 -13.88 10.64 -8.89
CA ILE A 369 -15.27 11.13 -8.79
C ILE A 369 -15.58 12.07 -9.95
N ASP A 370 -16.70 11.81 -10.60
CA ASP A 370 -17.28 12.69 -11.61
C ASP A 370 -18.61 13.30 -11.12
N PRO A 371 -18.60 14.52 -10.58
CA PRO A 371 -19.81 15.19 -10.13
C PRO A 371 -20.83 15.42 -11.24
N LYS A 372 -20.38 15.63 -12.48
CA LYS A 372 -21.24 15.92 -13.64
C LYS A 372 -22.07 14.70 -14.04
N ARG A 373 -21.48 13.49 -13.95
CA ARG A 373 -22.14 12.23 -14.30
C ARG A 373 -22.74 11.48 -13.11
N HIS A 374 -22.56 12.01 -11.90
CA HIS A 374 -22.87 11.31 -10.67
C HIS A 374 -22.23 9.91 -10.63
N ALA A 375 -20.98 9.82 -11.12
CA ALA A 375 -20.27 8.56 -11.28
C ALA A 375 -18.98 8.53 -10.46
N VAL A 376 -18.59 7.32 -10.04
CA VAL A 376 -17.26 7.01 -9.54
C VAL A 376 -16.60 6.03 -10.51
N TYR A 377 -15.40 6.36 -10.94
CA TYR A 377 -14.59 5.54 -11.83
C TYR A 377 -13.48 4.84 -11.05
N VAL A 378 -13.25 3.58 -11.38
CA VAL A 378 -12.16 2.77 -10.83
C VAL A 378 -11.48 1.99 -11.94
N THR A 379 -10.26 1.55 -11.68
CA THR A 379 -9.53 0.58 -12.48
C THR A 379 -9.44 -0.74 -11.74
N THR A 380 -9.51 -1.85 -12.45
CA THR A 380 -9.49 -3.20 -11.88
C THR A 380 -8.20 -3.94 -12.24
N GLY A 381 -7.80 -4.83 -11.34
CA GLY A 381 -6.73 -5.79 -11.59
C GLY A 381 -7.19 -6.98 -12.45
N ASN A 382 -6.25 -7.89 -12.70
CA ASN A 382 -6.44 -9.14 -13.43
C ASN A 382 -7.42 -10.09 -12.74
N ALA A 383 -7.84 -11.14 -13.44
CA ALA A 383 -8.53 -12.26 -12.84
C ALA A 383 -7.53 -13.22 -12.15
N PHE A 384 -7.94 -13.82 -11.03
CA PHE A 384 -7.15 -14.84 -10.33
C PHE A 384 -7.48 -16.27 -10.80
N THR A 385 -8.53 -16.42 -11.59
CA THR A 385 -9.02 -17.71 -12.07
C THR A 385 -9.48 -17.62 -13.52
N GLY A 386 -9.36 -18.71 -14.27
CA GLY A 386 -9.91 -18.81 -15.63
C GLY A 386 -11.33 -19.37 -15.65
N PRO A 387 -12.16 -18.96 -16.64
CA PRO A 387 -11.90 -17.89 -17.59
C PRO A 387 -11.90 -16.51 -16.93
N ALA A 388 -11.09 -15.59 -17.46
CA ALA A 388 -11.02 -14.23 -16.92
C ALA A 388 -12.37 -13.51 -17.01
N ALA A 389 -12.70 -12.78 -15.95
CA ALA A 389 -13.94 -12.00 -15.90
C ALA A 389 -13.86 -10.83 -16.89
N THR A 390 -14.99 -10.45 -17.51
CA THR A 390 -15.07 -9.29 -18.41
C THR A 390 -14.90 -7.94 -17.70
N THR A 391 -14.76 -7.96 -16.39
CA THR A 391 -14.54 -6.81 -15.53
C THR A 391 -13.13 -6.77 -14.92
N SER A 392 -12.25 -7.74 -15.27
CA SER A 392 -10.82 -7.63 -15.00
C SER A 392 -10.14 -6.74 -16.03
N ASP A 393 -9.01 -6.14 -15.67
CA ASP A 393 -8.20 -5.28 -16.54
C ASP A 393 -9.03 -4.19 -17.22
N ALA A 394 -9.89 -3.55 -16.44
CA ALA A 394 -10.95 -2.70 -16.94
C ALA A 394 -11.00 -1.34 -16.22
N ILE A 395 -11.59 -0.36 -16.91
CA ILE A 395 -12.11 0.85 -16.29
C ILE A 395 -13.60 0.63 -16.09
N MET A 396 -14.07 0.78 -14.86
CA MET A 396 -15.48 0.62 -14.49
C MET A 396 -16.07 1.93 -13.96
N ALA A 397 -17.30 2.20 -14.33
CA ALA A 397 -18.09 3.31 -13.80
C ALA A 397 -19.23 2.79 -12.92
N PHE A 398 -19.39 3.42 -11.75
CA PHE A 398 -20.47 3.11 -10.82
C PHE A 398 -21.27 4.39 -10.52
N ASP A 399 -22.55 4.24 -10.30
CA ASP A 399 -23.41 5.32 -9.81
C ASP A 399 -23.03 5.68 -8.36
N LEU A 400 -22.77 6.95 -8.09
CA LEU A 400 -22.35 7.44 -6.78
C LEU A 400 -23.36 7.16 -5.65
N ALA A 401 -24.66 7.17 -5.98
CA ALA A 401 -25.69 7.03 -4.97
C ALA A 401 -25.96 5.58 -4.58
N THR A 402 -25.92 4.68 -5.58
CA THR A 402 -26.42 3.31 -5.47
C THR A 402 -25.35 2.22 -5.63
N GLY A 403 -24.19 2.57 -6.17
CA GLY A 403 -23.14 1.61 -6.51
C GLY A 403 -23.45 0.73 -7.73
N LYS A 404 -24.54 1.03 -8.47
CA LYS A 404 -24.87 0.28 -9.69
C LYS A 404 -23.78 0.49 -10.74
N VAL A 405 -23.31 -0.59 -11.38
CA VAL A 405 -22.41 -0.51 -12.53
C VAL A 405 -23.13 0.20 -13.68
N LEU A 406 -22.53 1.27 -14.18
CA LEU A 406 -23.04 2.06 -15.30
C LEU A 406 -22.50 1.56 -16.63
N TRP A 407 -21.20 1.31 -16.69
CA TRP A 407 -20.50 0.76 -17.85
C TRP A 407 -19.13 0.18 -17.43
N THR A 408 -18.57 -0.65 -18.31
CA THR A 408 -17.23 -1.23 -18.19
C THR A 408 -16.53 -1.14 -19.55
N TYR A 409 -15.28 -0.69 -19.53
CA TYR A 409 -14.36 -0.79 -20.67
C TYR A 409 -13.23 -1.74 -20.28
N GLN A 410 -13.19 -2.93 -20.85
CA GLN A 410 -12.10 -3.89 -20.63
C GLN A 410 -10.97 -3.59 -21.62
N ALA A 411 -9.77 -3.28 -21.10
CA ALA A 411 -8.61 -2.95 -21.94
C ALA A 411 -7.84 -4.20 -22.37
N LEU A 412 -7.80 -5.23 -21.53
CA LEU A 412 -7.17 -6.52 -21.81
C LEU A 412 -8.11 -7.65 -21.46
N ALA A 413 -8.50 -8.43 -22.44
CA ALA A 413 -9.32 -9.63 -22.24
C ALA A 413 -8.43 -10.86 -21.95
N ASN A 414 -9.00 -11.84 -21.25
CA ASN A 414 -8.37 -13.13 -20.98
C ASN A 414 -7.09 -13.07 -20.12
N ASP A 415 -6.88 -12.00 -19.33
CA ASP A 415 -5.82 -11.95 -18.36
C ASP A 415 -6.27 -12.61 -17.05
N ALA A 416 -5.93 -13.89 -16.90
CA ALA A 416 -6.09 -14.64 -15.67
C ALA A 416 -4.71 -15.13 -15.22
N SER A 417 -4.10 -14.43 -14.27
CA SER A 417 -2.68 -14.56 -13.93
C SER A 417 -2.44 -14.92 -12.47
N PRO A 418 -2.80 -16.14 -12.03
CA PRO A 418 -2.38 -16.62 -10.73
C PRO A 418 -0.85 -16.71 -10.67
N GLN A 419 -0.28 -16.42 -9.52
CA GLN A 419 1.16 -16.46 -9.35
C GLN A 419 1.74 -17.85 -9.65
N GLY A 420 2.90 -17.88 -10.30
CA GLY A 420 3.56 -19.13 -10.73
C GLY A 420 3.00 -19.73 -12.01
N CYS A 421 1.90 -19.20 -12.56
CA CYS A 421 1.33 -19.74 -13.80
C CYS A 421 1.95 -19.16 -15.09
N ASN A 422 2.64 -18.02 -15.00
CA ASN A 422 3.26 -17.33 -16.15
C ASN A 422 4.75 -17.64 -16.32
N GLY A 423 5.35 -18.42 -15.39
CA GLY A 423 6.76 -18.79 -15.44
C GLY A 423 7.07 -19.92 -16.44
N PRO A 424 8.37 -20.16 -16.70
CA PRO A 424 8.82 -21.21 -17.64
C PRO A 424 8.75 -22.64 -17.07
N GLY A 425 8.31 -22.83 -15.81
CA GLY A 425 8.21 -24.12 -15.14
C GLY A 425 6.91 -24.89 -15.42
N PRO A 426 6.77 -26.11 -14.88
CA PRO A 426 5.52 -26.85 -14.93
C PRO A 426 4.41 -26.04 -14.27
N LYS A 427 3.30 -25.92 -14.95
CA LYS A 427 2.12 -25.21 -14.43
C LYS A 427 1.39 -26.10 -13.42
N GLY A 428 1.05 -25.53 -12.25
CA GLY A 428 0.20 -26.19 -11.28
C GLY A 428 -1.23 -26.40 -11.81
N GLU A 429 -1.95 -27.33 -11.22
CA GLU A 429 -3.33 -27.68 -11.64
C GLU A 429 -4.35 -26.55 -11.46
N GLN A 430 -4.03 -25.54 -10.65
CA GLN A 430 -4.82 -24.32 -10.45
C GLN A 430 -4.64 -23.31 -11.59
N CYS A 431 -3.60 -23.47 -12.42
CA CYS A 431 -3.34 -22.55 -13.50
C CYS A 431 -4.40 -22.62 -14.60
N PRO A 432 -4.83 -21.50 -15.17
CA PRO A 432 -5.59 -21.46 -16.41
C PRO A 432 -4.82 -22.13 -17.55
N GLU A 433 -5.52 -22.67 -18.51
CA GLU A 433 -4.89 -23.28 -19.71
C GLU A 433 -4.01 -22.26 -20.44
N ASN A 434 -4.50 -21.02 -20.57
CA ASN A 434 -3.79 -19.90 -21.15
C ASN A 434 -3.77 -18.75 -20.14
N PRO A 435 -2.77 -18.71 -19.25
CA PRO A 435 -2.65 -17.61 -18.30
C PRO A 435 -2.26 -16.32 -19.03
N GLY A 436 -2.84 -15.22 -18.57
CA GLY A 436 -2.52 -13.90 -19.10
C GLY A 436 -1.19 -13.36 -18.56
N PRO A 437 -0.79 -12.15 -18.99
CA PRO A 437 0.52 -11.58 -18.67
C PRO A 437 0.60 -10.85 -17.31
N ASP A 438 -0.48 -10.73 -16.53
CA ASP A 438 -0.57 -9.88 -15.32
C ASP A 438 -0.37 -8.38 -15.63
N TRP A 439 -1.09 -7.88 -16.60
CA TRP A 439 -1.03 -6.48 -17.00
C TRP A 439 -2.24 -5.67 -16.54
N ASP A 440 -2.65 -5.86 -15.33
CA ASP A 440 -3.73 -5.13 -14.73
C ASP A 440 -3.44 -3.62 -14.56
N PHE A 441 -4.49 -2.86 -14.23
CA PHE A 441 -4.35 -1.44 -13.92
C PHE A 441 -3.90 -1.23 -12.47
N ALA A 442 -2.72 -0.63 -12.32
CA ALA A 442 -2.13 -0.30 -11.03
C ALA A 442 -2.38 1.15 -10.60
N ASN A 443 -3.01 1.96 -11.43
CA ASN A 443 -3.14 3.39 -11.22
C ASN A 443 -4.58 3.88 -11.33
N SER A 444 -4.84 5.02 -10.68
CA SER A 444 -6.14 5.67 -10.68
C SER A 444 -6.46 6.24 -12.05
N PRO A 445 -7.70 6.13 -12.53
CA PRO A 445 -8.10 6.80 -13.77
C PRO A 445 -8.10 8.32 -13.59
N ILE A 446 -7.54 9.04 -14.54
CA ILE A 446 -7.40 10.50 -14.55
C ILE A 446 -8.52 11.11 -15.38
N LEU A 447 -9.37 11.94 -14.79
CA LEU A 447 -10.44 12.64 -15.51
C LEU A 447 -10.00 14.04 -15.91
N ARG A 448 -10.05 14.35 -17.23
CA ARG A 448 -9.72 15.66 -17.77
C ARG A 448 -10.81 16.19 -18.71
N THR A 449 -10.99 17.50 -18.68
CA THR A 449 -11.80 18.22 -19.65
C THR A 449 -10.85 18.91 -20.63
N LEU A 450 -10.97 18.60 -21.90
CA LEU A 450 -10.15 19.14 -22.98
C LEU A 450 -10.71 20.48 -23.47
N PRO A 451 -9.92 21.26 -24.21
CA PRO A 451 -10.44 22.42 -24.95
C PRO A 451 -11.66 22.01 -25.80
N GLY A 452 -12.70 22.84 -25.81
CA GLY A 452 -13.97 22.51 -26.47
C GLY A 452 -14.94 21.67 -25.62
N GLY A 453 -14.60 21.34 -24.38
CA GLY A 453 -15.51 20.72 -23.41
C GLY A 453 -15.63 19.20 -23.51
N LYS A 454 -14.95 18.55 -24.46
CA LYS A 454 -14.84 17.09 -24.52
C LYS A 454 -14.10 16.59 -23.28
N ARG A 455 -14.54 15.46 -22.72
CA ARG A 455 -13.89 14.86 -21.54
C ARG A 455 -13.23 13.55 -21.91
N VAL A 456 -12.14 13.26 -21.24
CA VAL A 456 -11.43 11.99 -21.34
C VAL A 456 -11.12 11.44 -19.96
N LEU A 457 -11.22 10.13 -19.82
CA LEU A 457 -10.78 9.38 -18.66
C LEU A 457 -9.60 8.50 -19.09
N VAL A 458 -8.41 8.77 -18.55
CA VAL A 458 -7.15 8.17 -19.00
C VAL A 458 -6.62 7.24 -17.92
N ALA A 459 -6.19 6.04 -18.30
CA ALA A 459 -5.50 5.11 -17.41
C ALA A 459 -4.48 4.28 -18.20
N ALA A 460 -3.47 3.76 -17.49
CA ALA A 460 -2.44 2.89 -18.04
C ALA A 460 -2.39 1.55 -17.31
N HIS A 461 -2.23 0.44 -18.03
CA HIS A 461 -2.00 -0.85 -17.39
C HIS A 461 -0.50 -1.18 -17.29
N LYS A 462 -0.16 -2.17 -16.45
CA LYS A 462 1.23 -2.59 -16.18
C LYS A 462 2.06 -2.86 -17.44
N GLY A 463 1.46 -3.40 -18.50
CA GLY A 463 2.14 -3.71 -19.74
C GLY A 463 2.53 -2.49 -20.59
N GLY A 464 2.13 -1.27 -20.21
CA GLY A 464 2.49 -0.05 -20.91
C GLY A 464 1.42 0.52 -21.84
N LEU A 465 0.28 -0.15 -22.05
CA LEU A 465 -0.83 0.40 -22.82
C LEU A 465 -1.54 1.49 -22.02
N VAL A 466 -1.63 2.68 -22.57
CA VAL A 466 -2.41 3.81 -22.08
C VAL A 466 -3.69 3.92 -22.91
N VAL A 467 -4.83 4.02 -22.24
CA VAL A 467 -6.13 4.18 -22.89
C VAL A 467 -6.82 5.45 -22.41
N ALA A 468 -7.49 6.15 -23.32
CA ALA A 468 -8.42 7.21 -22.99
C ALA A 468 -9.82 6.83 -23.47
N VAL A 469 -10.78 6.90 -22.56
CA VAL A 469 -12.19 6.62 -22.86
C VAL A 469 -13.04 7.87 -22.65
N ASP A 470 -14.19 7.95 -23.32
CA ASP A 470 -15.13 9.05 -23.20
C ASP A 470 -16.16 8.73 -22.09
N PRO A 471 -16.08 9.38 -20.91
CA PRO A 471 -17.01 9.10 -19.82
C PRO A 471 -18.44 9.57 -20.13
N ASP A 472 -18.61 10.51 -21.07
CA ASP A 472 -19.92 11.04 -21.49
C ASP A 472 -20.65 10.12 -22.45
N ARG A 473 -19.92 9.16 -23.07
CA ARG A 473 -20.45 8.18 -24.02
C ARG A 473 -20.28 6.74 -23.54
N GLY A 474 -20.39 6.49 -22.23
CA GLY A 474 -20.39 5.14 -21.69
C GLY A 474 -19.05 4.41 -21.78
N GLY A 475 -17.91 5.15 -21.72
CA GLY A 475 -16.59 4.55 -21.77
C GLY A 475 -16.10 4.15 -23.16
N VAL A 476 -16.65 4.73 -24.22
CA VAL A 476 -16.19 4.49 -25.59
C VAL A 476 -14.73 4.94 -25.75
N LEU A 477 -13.90 4.07 -26.33
CA LEU A 477 -12.49 4.35 -26.57
C LEU A 477 -12.33 5.62 -27.44
N VAL A 478 -11.48 6.54 -27.00
CA VAL A 478 -11.10 7.76 -27.73
C VAL A 478 -9.78 7.55 -28.46
N TRP A 479 -8.77 7.12 -27.72
CA TRP A 479 -7.45 6.76 -28.24
C TRP A 479 -6.76 5.75 -27.33
N LYS A 480 -5.73 5.10 -27.87
CA LYS A 480 -4.80 4.26 -27.13
C LYS A 480 -3.38 4.52 -27.59
N ALA A 481 -2.43 4.42 -26.69
CA ALA A 481 -0.99 4.54 -26.96
C ALA A 481 -0.25 3.42 -26.24
N ASP A 482 0.79 2.89 -26.87
CA ASP A 482 1.63 1.86 -26.27
C ASP A 482 2.99 2.47 -25.91
N LEU A 483 3.33 2.41 -24.63
CA LEU A 483 4.61 2.85 -24.06
C LEU A 483 5.55 1.66 -23.76
N ALA A 484 5.14 0.44 -24.10
CA ALA A 484 5.97 -0.73 -23.93
C ALA A 484 7.23 -0.66 -24.79
N GLU A 485 8.35 -1.03 -24.20
CA GLU A 485 9.61 -1.17 -24.93
C GLU A 485 9.58 -2.46 -25.78
N PRO A 486 9.93 -2.41 -27.07
CA PRO A 486 9.83 -3.58 -27.96
C PRO A 486 10.59 -4.83 -27.49
N LYS A 487 11.62 -4.64 -26.65
CA LYS A 487 12.46 -5.72 -26.11
C LYS A 487 12.10 -6.15 -24.67
N ALA A 488 11.11 -5.51 -24.07
CA ALA A 488 10.79 -5.74 -22.65
C ALA A 488 10.03 -7.05 -22.40
N GLY A 489 9.49 -7.69 -23.42
CA GLY A 489 8.69 -8.91 -23.26
C GLY A 489 7.47 -8.66 -22.38
N ALA A 490 7.20 -9.56 -21.42
CA ALA A 490 6.12 -9.44 -20.44
C ALA A 490 6.48 -8.57 -19.22
N ALA A 491 7.56 -7.77 -19.27
CA ALA A 491 7.98 -6.97 -18.13
C ALA A 491 7.01 -5.81 -17.86
N ILE A 492 6.80 -5.51 -16.57
CA ILE A 492 6.00 -4.36 -16.14
C ILE A 492 6.68 -3.05 -16.63
N GLN A 493 5.90 -2.20 -17.28
CA GLN A 493 6.36 -0.92 -17.85
C GLN A 493 5.90 0.28 -17.02
N ILE A 494 4.65 0.27 -16.52
CA ILE A 494 4.03 1.35 -15.77
C ILE A 494 3.43 0.75 -14.49
N MET A 495 3.59 1.43 -13.35
CA MET A 495 3.04 0.93 -12.09
C MET A 495 2.08 1.94 -11.44
N TRP A 496 2.55 2.84 -10.60
CA TRP A 496 1.73 3.51 -9.58
C TRP A 496 0.89 4.68 -10.06
N GLY A 497 1.20 5.31 -11.14
CA GLY A 497 0.34 6.34 -11.68
C GLY A 497 1.03 7.51 -12.33
N GLY A 498 0.27 8.15 -13.23
CA GLY A 498 0.66 9.35 -13.92
C GLY A 498 0.10 10.62 -13.28
N ALA A 499 0.50 11.76 -13.85
CA ALA A 499 -0.08 13.07 -13.61
C ALA A 499 -0.58 13.67 -14.94
N ALA A 500 -1.51 14.64 -14.89
CA ALA A 500 -1.97 15.31 -16.08
C ALA A 500 -2.19 16.81 -15.84
N ASP A 501 -1.57 17.63 -16.67
CA ASP A 501 -1.86 19.06 -16.79
C ASP A 501 -3.01 19.34 -17.79
N ALA A 502 -3.04 20.51 -18.41
CA ALA A 502 -4.08 20.86 -19.37
C ALA A 502 -3.95 20.09 -20.70
N ASP A 503 -2.72 19.78 -21.12
CA ASP A 503 -2.38 19.32 -22.46
C ASP A 503 -1.92 17.88 -22.51
N ASN A 504 -1.19 17.44 -21.48
CA ASN A 504 -0.50 16.15 -21.46
C ASN A 504 -0.83 15.30 -20.24
N VAL A 505 -0.66 13.99 -20.40
CA VAL A 505 -0.55 13.02 -19.32
C VAL A 505 0.87 12.46 -19.29
N TYR A 506 1.45 12.34 -18.11
CA TYR A 506 2.82 11.91 -17.86
C TYR A 506 2.84 10.57 -17.13
N TYR A 507 3.60 9.61 -17.64
CA TYR A 507 3.76 8.30 -17.00
C TYR A 507 5.22 7.96 -16.74
N PRO A 508 5.53 7.45 -15.55
CA PRO A 508 6.86 6.95 -15.23
C PRO A 508 7.06 5.59 -15.89
N LEU A 509 8.27 5.31 -16.36
CA LEU A 509 8.60 4.06 -17.06
C LEU A 509 9.61 3.24 -16.27
N LYS A 510 9.30 1.98 -16.03
CA LYS A 510 10.23 1.04 -15.39
C LYS A 510 11.47 0.72 -16.25
N SER A 511 11.44 1.06 -17.52
CA SER A 511 12.62 1.03 -18.40
C SER A 511 13.60 2.19 -18.16
N GLY A 512 13.21 3.18 -17.34
CA GLY A 512 13.95 4.40 -17.02
C GLY A 512 13.45 5.62 -17.79
N GLY A 513 12.94 6.60 -17.03
CA GLY A 513 12.48 7.87 -17.56
C GLY A 513 10.97 8.11 -17.46
N VAL A 514 10.52 9.16 -18.15
CA VAL A 514 9.12 9.59 -18.15
C VAL A 514 8.68 9.90 -19.58
N ALA A 515 7.47 9.46 -19.92
CA ALA A 515 6.83 9.76 -21.19
C ALA A 515 5.67 10.76 -21.00
N ALA A 516 5.56 11.73 -21.91
CA ALA A 516 4.41 12.62 -22.03
C ALA A 516 3.58 12.25 -23.27
N LEU A 517 2.28 12.09 -23.08
CA LEU A 517 1.31 11.84 -24.15
C LEU A 517 0.30 13.00 -24.21
N ARG A 518 -0.02 13.48 -25.40
CA ARG A 518 -1.08 14.49 -25.54
C ARG A 518 -2.45 13.92 -25.20
N LEU A 519 -3.20 14.61 -24.36
CA LEU A 519 -4.53 14.19 -23.93
C LEU A 519 -5.56 14.12 -25.07
N THR A 520 -5.34 14.87 -26.16
CA THR A 520 -6.27 14.96 -27.28
C THR A 520 -6.28 13.71 -28.16
N ASP A 521 -5.11 13.11 -28.38
CA ASP A 521 -4.90 12.07 -29.41
C ASP A 521 -4.01 10.91 -28.96
N GLY A 522 -3.39 10.98 -27.77
CA GLY A 522 -2.48 9.95 -27.24
C GLY A 522 -1.10 9.92 -27.91
N ASN A 523 -0.82 10.85 -28.84
CA ASN A 523 0.50 10.91 -29.45
C ASN A 523 1.54 11.36 -28.43
N ARG A 524 2.73 10.74 -28.49
CA ARG A 524 3.84 11.07 -27.60
C ARG A 524 4.36 12.48 -27.92
N ALA A 525 4.27 13.37 -26.92
CA ALA A 525 4.82 14.72 -26.99
C ALA A 525 6.35 14.66 -26.84
N TRP A 526 6.83 13.92 -25.82
CA TRP A 526 8.25 13.68 -25.61
C TRP A 526 8.49 12.41 -24.75
N LEU A 527 9.74 11.97 -24.69
CA LEU A 527 10.23 10.88 -23.85
C LEU A 527 11.58 11.31 -23.26
N ALA A 528 11.61 11.54 -21.96
CA ALA A 528 12.84 11.75 -21.21
C ALA A 528 13.42 10.40 -20.77
N ARG A 529 14.68 10.13 -21.10
CA ARG A 529 15.45 9.00 -20.59
C ARG A 529 16.26 9.47 -19.39
N LEU A 530 16.18 8.72 -18.30
CA LEU A 530 16.93 8.99 -17.08
C LEU A 530 17.93 7.87 -16.86
N GLU A 531 19.20 8.24 -16.68
CA GLU A 531 20.23 7.27 -16.37
C GLU A 531 20.23 6.95 -14.88
N PRO A 532 20.28 5.67 -14.50
CA PRO A 532 20.28 5.28 -13.09
C PRO A 532 21.56 5.73 -12.40
N SER A 533 21.44 6.10 -11.13
CA SER A 533 22.58 6.48 -10.30
C SER A 533 23.58 5.33 -10.15
N ALA A 534 24.84 5.61 -10.47
CA ALA A 534 25.94 4.67 -10.25
C ALA A 534 26.28 4.49 -8.75
N ALA A 535 25.87 5.44 -7.91
CA ALA A 535 26.11 5.40 -6.46
C ALA A 535 25.24 4.34 -5.75
N ASN A 536 24.08 3.97 -6.34
CA ASN A 536 23.09 3.11 -5.73
C ASN A 536 22.85 1.83 -6.57
N PRO A 537 23.85 0.95 -6.73
CA PRO A 537 23.70 -0.23 -7.55
C PRO A 537 22.72 -1.24 -6.94
N GLY A 538 22.10 -2.01 -7.80
CA GLY A 538 21.24 -3.13 -7.43
C GLY A 538 22.05 -4.40 -7.07
N PRO A 539 21.34 -5.49 -6.78
CA PRO A 539 21.96 -6.79 -6.50
C PRO A 539 22.93 -7.21 -7.62
N GLY A 540 24.12 -7.68 -7.24
CA GLY A 540 25.17 -8.07 -8.19
C GLY A 540 25.80 -6.91 -8.96
N GLY A 541 25.72 -5.66 -8.45
CA GLY A 541 26.31 -4.48 -9.07
C GLY A 541 25.59 -3.98 -10.33
N ARG A 542 24.40 -4.48 -10.60
CA ARG A 542 23.58 -4.05 -11.75
C ARG A 542 22.94 -2.69 -11.47
N ALA A 543 22.78 -1.87 -12.52
CA ALA A 543 22.10 -0.59 -12.40
C ALA A 543 20.63 -0.78 -11.96
N ARG A 544 20.17 -0.03 -10.94
CA ARG A 544 18.76 0.04 -10.54
C ARG A 544 18.03 0.97 -11.49
N ARG A 545 17.49 0.43 -12.56
CA ARG A 545 16.74 1.21 -13.56
C ARG A 545 15.27 1.29 -13.18
N GLY A 546 14.65 2.39 -13.57
CA GLY A 546 13.20 2.55 -13.63
C GLY A 546 12.66 3.58 -12.67
N GLU A 547 11.77 4.40 -13.22
CA GLU A 547 10.93 5.30 -12.48
C GLU A 547 9.70 4.51 -11.99
N ASP A 548 9.45 4.53 -10.68
CA ASP A 548 8.38 3.74 -10.09
C ASP A 548 7.41 4.56 -9.26
N ALA A 549 7.83 5.67 -8.66
CA ALA A 549 6.94 6.55 -7.92
C ALA A 549 5.89 7.17 -8.84
N ALA A 550 4.68 7.37 -8.32
CA ALA A 550 3.65 8.10 -9.05
C ALA A 550 4.13 9.52 -9.39
N VAL A 551 3.98 9.93 -10.64
CA VAL A 551 4.37 11.28 -11.10
C VAL A 551 3.48 12.33 -10.44
N THR A 552 4.08 13.48 -10.13
CA THR A 552 3.37 14.67 -9.68
C THR A 552 3.71 15.85 -10.59
N ALA A 553 2.71 16.61 -10.98
CA ALA A 553 2.89 17.78 -11.84
C ALA A 553 2.53 19.08 -11.11
N ILE A 554 3.30 20.11 -11.38
CA ILE A 554 2.96 21.51 -11.12
C ILE A 554 3.09 22.29 -12.43
N SER A 555 2.72 23.57 -12.45
CA SER A 555 2.87 24.41 -13.65
C SER A 555 4.34 24.44 -14.13
N GLY A 556 4.61 23.82 -15.27
CA GLY A 556 5.92 23.79 -15.92
C GLY A 556 6.89 22.71 -15.43
N VAL A 557 6.54 21.93 -14.39
CA VAL A 557 7.44 20.91 -13.82
C VAL A 557 6.68 19.62 -13.50
N ILE A 558 7.32 18.47 -13.73
CA ILE A 558 6.92 17.18 -13.19
C ILE A 558 8.01 16.63 -12.26
N PHE A 559 7.59 15.89 -11.24
CA PHE A 559 8.47 15.18 -10.32
C PHE A 559 8.28 13.67 -10.50
N SER A 560 9.38 12.94 -10.58
CA SER A 560 9.43 11.47 -10.70
C SER A 560 10.51 10.90 -9.79
N GLY A 561 10.32 9.70 -9.31
CA GLY A 561 11.27 9.03 -8.43
C GLY A 561 11.54 7.60 -8.84
N GLY A 562 12.81 7.19 -8.72
CA GLY A 562 13.31 5.93 -9.26
C GLY A 562 13.67 4.88 -8.22
N TRP A 563 13.88 3.67 -8.70
CA TRP A 563 14.39 2.54 -7.91
C TRP A 563 15.78 2.77 -7.32
N ASP A 564 16.56 3.64 -7.94
CA ASP A 564 17.88 4.06 -7.47
C ASP A 564 17.85 5.10 -6.35
N GLY A 565 16.66 5.55 -5.97
CA GLY A 565 16.44 6.53 -4.91
C GLY A 565 16.64 7.98 -5.35
N VAL A 566 16.79 8.24 -6.65
CA VAL A 566 16.91 9.60 -7.17
C VAL A 566 15.53 10.21 -7.44
N LEU A 567 15.30 11.40 -6.91
CA LEU A 567 14.14 12.23 -7.20
C LEU A 567 14.51 13.24 -8.29
N HIS A 568 13.79 13.22 -9.40
CA HIS A 568 13.97 14.08 -10.54
C HIS A 568 12.88 15.14 -10.65
N ALA A 569 13.23 16.35 -11.06
CA ALA A 569 12.30 17.37 -11.55
C ALA A 569 12.59 17.63 -13.02
N LEU A 570 11.57 17.49 -13.87
CA LEU A 570 11.69 17.62 -15.31
C LEU A 570 10.75 18.71 -15.84
N SER A 571 11.14 19.37 -16.93
CA SER A 571 10.30 20.34 -17.64
C SER A 571 9.09 19.65 -18.29
N THR A 572 7.89 20.20 -18.13
CA THR A 572 6.70 19.69 -18.85
C THR A 572 6.76 19.92 -20.36
N ALA A 573 7.57 20.88 -20.83
CA ALA A 573 7.64 21.24 -22.24
C ALA A 573 8.35 20.16 -23.09
N ASP A 574 9.43 19.59 -22.58
CA ASP A 574 10.33 18.72 -23.35
C ASP A 574 11.01 17.61 -22.54
N GLY A 575 10.77 17.56 -21.23
CA GLY A 575 11.32 16.52 -20.35
C GLY A 575 12.78 16.73 -19.93
N HIS A 576 13.41 17.89 -20.22
CA HIS A 576 14.78 18.11 -19.73
C HIS A 576 14.84 18.21 -18.22
N SER A 577 15.97 17.79 -17.62
CA SER A 577 16.18 17.83 -16.15
C SER A 577 16.36 19.27 -15.68
N LEU A 578 15.59 19.64 -14.64
CA LEU A 578 15.67 20.92 -13.95
C LEU A 578 16.40 20.79 -12.60
N TRP A 579 16.29 19.63 -11.96
CA TRP A 579 16.87 19.35 -10.64
C TRP A 579 16.78 17.85 -10.36
N GLU A 580 17.74 17.38 -9.54
CA GLU A 580 17.76 16.01 -9.03
C GLU A 580 18.32 15.95 -7.62
N TYR A 581 17.91 14.93 -6.86
CA TYR A 581 18.39 14.71 -5.51
C TYR A 581 18.42 13.21 -5.19
N ASP A 582 19.62 12.72 -4.81
CA ASP A 582 19.77 11.35 -4.31
C ASP A 582 19.26 11.27 -2.88
N THR A 583 18.22 10.48 -2.66
CA THR A 583 17.62 10.28 -1.32
C THR A 583 18.14 9.04 -0.62
N ALA A 584 18.96 8.20 -1.26
CA ALA A 584 19.34 6.88 -0.75
C ALA A 584 20.52 6.93 0.24
N HIS A 585 20.49 7.85 1.20
CA HIS A 585 21.52 8.00 2.23
C HIS A 585 20.90 8.20 3.63
N GLN A 586 21.75 8.34 4.65
CA GLN A 586 21.33 8.62 6.02
C GLN A 586 21.00 10.11 6.20
N PHE A 587 20.02 10.39 7.06
CA PHE A 587 19.56 11.73 7.36
C PHE A 587 19.61 12.01 8.87
N ALA A 588 19.98 13.24 9.23
CA ALA A 588 19.66 13.79 10.54
C ALA A 588 18.15 14.08 10.58
N THR A 589 17.44 13.47 11.52
CA THR A 589 15.99 13.55 11.60
C THR A 589 15.52 14.44 12.73
N VAL A 590 14.39 15.12 12.52
CA VAL A 590 13.81 16.03 13.53
C VAL A 590 13.26 15.30 14.76
N ASN A 591 12.96 14.01 14.65
CA ASN A 591 12.44 13.19 15.75
C ASN A 591 13.49 12.29 16.41
N GLY A 592 14.76 12.41 16.05
CA GLY A 592 15.88 11.67 16.65
C GLY A 592 15.90 10.17 16.34
N VAL A 593 14.97 9.67 15.55
CA VAL A 593 14.96 8.27 15.08
C VAL A 593 15.97 8.13 13.94
N ALA A 594 16.74 7.04 13.91
CA ALA A 594 17.68 6.78 12.83
C ALA A 594 16.93 6.73 11.48
N GLY A 595 17.29 7.66 10.59
CA GLY A 595 16.65 7.85 9.30
C GLY A 595 17.56 7.50 8.15
N LYS A 596 17.06 6.68 7.22
CA LYS A 596 17.72 6.34 5.97
C LYS A 596 16.71 6.39 4.83
N GLY A 597 17.07 7.03 3.75
CA GLY A 597 16.32 6.96 2.50
C GLY A 597 16.68 5.73 1.68
N GLY A 598 15.88 5.44 0.69
CA GLY A 598 16.02 4.29 -0.19
C GLY A 598 15.36 4.54 -1.54
N SER A 599 14.84 3.48 -2.17
CA SER A 599 14.11 3.60 -3.44
C SER A 599 12.87 4.47 -3.31
N LEU A 600 12.52 5.15 -4.39
CA LEU A 600 11.27 5.90 -4.52
C LEU A 600 10.28 5.07 -5.33
N GLY A 601 9.16 4.73 -4.69
CA GLY A 601 8.12 3.90 -5.32
C GLY A 601 6.78 4.06 -4.60
N ALA A 602 5.70 3.60 -5.20
CA ALA A 602 4.32 3.73 -4.75
C ALA A 602 3.86 5.19 -4.60
N PRO A 603 4.07 5.91 -3.47
CA PRO A 603 3.65 7.29 -3.37
C PRO A 603 4.50 8.19 -4.26
N GLY A 604 3.86 9.19 -4.81
CA GLY A 604 4.58 10.27 -5.48
C GLY A 604 4.86 11.44 -4.56
N PRO A 605 5.72 12.37 -4.97
CA PRO A 605 5.92 13.63 -4.28
C PRO A 605 4.64 14.45 -4.17
N VAL A 606 4.59 15.36 -3.21
CA VAL A 606 3.48 16.31 -3.00
C VAL A 606 4.05 17.71 -2.89
N VAL A 607 3.44 18.68 -3.59
CA VAL A 607 3.89 20.07 -3.61
C VAL A 607 2.79 20.98 -3.10
N VAL A 608 3.07 21.74 -2.04
CA VAL A 608 2.13 22.70 -1.43
C VAL A 608 2.91 23.86 -0.80
N ASP A 609 2.46 25.10 -1.01
CA ASP A 609 3.00 26.30 -0.36
C ASP A 609 4.54 26.41 -0.45
N GLY A 610 5.10 26.21 -1.63
CA GLY A 610 6.52 26.33 -1.87
C GLY A 610 7.37 25.19 -1.32
N LYS A 611 6.75 24.10 -0.87
CA LYS A 611 7.44 22.92 -0.32
C LYS A 611 7.11 21.66 -1.10
N LEU A 612 8.14 20.81 -1.23
CA LEU A 612 8.06 19.48 -1.82
C LEU A 612 8.25 18.45 -0.70
N TYR A 613 7.32 17.50 -0.60
CA TYR A 613 7.38 16.40 0.37
C TYR A 613 7.45 15.06 -0.36
N VAL A 614 8.33 14.17 0.08
CA VAL A 614 8.47 12.83 -0.49
C VAL A 614 8.87 11.81 0.55
N GLY A 615 8.20 10.65 0.54
CA GLY A 615 8.64 9.46 1.26
C GLY A 615 9.79 8.78 0.52
N SER A 616 10.85 8.38 1.22
CA SER A 616 11.99 7.65 0.65
C SER A 616 12.26 6.36 1.42
N GLY A 617 12.17 5.25 0.72
CA GLY A 617 12.24 3.87 1.19
C GLY A 617 11.11 3.04 0.62
N TYR A 618 11.42 2.13 -0.30
CA TYR A 618 10.44 1.24 -0.90
C TYR A 618 11.09 -0.09 -1.32
N VAL A 619 10.70 -1.19 -0.70
CA VAL A 619 11.22 -2.52 -1.00
C VAL A 619 10.52 -3.14 -2.21
N GLY A 620 9.22 -2.84 -2.39
CA GLY A 620 8.42 -3.34 -3.50
C GLY A 620 8.40 -4.86 -3.57
N THR A 621 8.73 -5.41 -4.74
CA THR A 621 8.84 -6.87 -4.97
C THR A 621 10.21 -7.46 -4.58
N GLY A 622 10.98 -6.77 -3.72
CA GLY A 622 12.24 -7.26 -3.18
C GLY A 622 13.51 -6.70 -3.84
N ASN A 623 13.40 -5.87 -4.88
CA ASN A 623 14.55 -5.27 -5.55
C ASN A 623 14.80 -3.80 -5.15
N GLY A 624 13.89 -3.19 -4.39
CA GLY A 624 14.04 -1.82 -3.91
C GLY A 624 14.97 -1.72 -2.72
N MET A 625 15.41 -0.50 -2.43
CA MET A 625 16.19 -0.17 -1.23
C MET A 625 15.25 0.21 -0.11
N PRO A 626 15.34 -0.45 1.07
CA PRO A 626 14.58 -0.03 2.24
C PRO A 626 14.99 1.37 2.70
N GLY A 627 14.05 2.05 3.33
CA GLY A 627 14.25 3.37 3.94
C GLY A 627 12.98 3.77 4.68
N ASN A 628 13.11 4.70 5.62
CA ASN A 628 12.05 5.03 6.56
C ASN A 628 11.86 6.55 6.75
N VAL A 629 12.10 7.36 5.72
CA VAL A 629 12.07 8.82 5.90
C VAL A 629 11.01 9.52 5.06
N LEU A 630 10.40 10.54 5.64
CA LEU A 630 9.72 11.62 4.95
C LEU A 630 10.68 12.81 4.87
N LEU A 631 10.88 13.34 3.68
CA LEU A 631 11.77 14.46 3.37
C LEU A 631 10.95 15.68 2.95
N ALA A 632 11.33 16.86 3.43
CA ALA A 632 10.73 18.13 3.05
C ALA A 632 11.77 19.07 2.46
N PHE A 633 11.50 19.58 1.26
CA PHE A 633 12.36 20.51 0.53
C PHE A 633 11.65 21.84 0.34
N ALA A 634 12.41 22.92 0.31
CA ALA A 634 11.96 24.24 -0.12
C ALA A 634 13.12 25.00 -0.78
N PRO A 635 12.87 26.05 -1.59
CA PRO A 635 13.90 26.89 -2.17
C PRO A 635 14.74 27.61 -1.10
N GLU A 636 16.02 27.85 -1.42
CA GLU A 636 16.85 28.82 -0.71
C GLU A 636 16.63 30.23 -1.23
#